data_c5bc04211e1f78fb985d88ef8a51e7ea
#
_entry.id   c5bc04211e1f78fb985d88ef8a51e7ea
#
_cell.length_a   1.000
_cell.length_b   1.000
_cell.length_c   1.000
_cell.angle_alpha   90.00
_cell.angle_beta   90.00
_cell.angle_gamma   90.00
#
_symmetry.space_group_name_H-M   'P 1'
#
loop_
_entity.id
_entity.type
_entity.pdbx_description
1 polymer ?
#
loop_
_entity_poly.entity_id
_entity_poly.type
_entity_poly.pdbx_seq_one_letter_code
_entity_poly.pdbx_strand_id
1 'polypeptide(L)'
;MELKYRGQNRAATIIKTGVSAAMAGTALGLALPAFAQQASEGTTVLQQIVVTASGFEQNVKDAPASITVVTREDLEKGSYRDLTDALREVQGVSVTGIANEKDIFIRGLPGAYTLVLVDGKRQSTRDARTNGNSGFEQSFVPPVSAIERIEVVRGPMSSLYGSDAMGGVINIITRKVGDVWSGSVTTEGTVQQHSKFGNSGQVSWYANGPILKDQLGLQVWGRGFTRGEDGILNGTTGAREYDFNGRLTFTPNEDHDIYLEGGKTRLRRDAESGETLAATDANGTYNTNTRDHWSLSHTGRWGPTTSEFSFQQEWAERTNFTRNIRTGRVTENPRSPEVRNTVLDGKFTTPFELFGNHTLVTGGQYFEARLTDQNPGRRTGRDETFSATQWALFLEDEWRIVDNFALTGGLRLDNHEKYGNHFSPRLYGVWSATEELTIKGGISTGFRAPEIRQIAPGYAYTTGGGGCSYGPSGTCGVIIGDPNLEAEKSTSYEVAALWDNGDVALGATYFYTDFKDKISNALVLNPDGTPARWSEDRNYRLWYNYNIDDAVIQGVELTATWYATPELTLRGNYTYTHSEQKTGDYEGFPLARTPEHMANLRGDWVTPINGLEAWASLNYHGSEINAGPRIGTNGTPVTINGKAGRKYDAYTTLDIGAKYAVAENVDLNAAIYNVFDKDVGTDDFNTVMEGRRFWISMTAKF
;
A
#
# COMPACT_ATOMS: atom_id res chain seq x y z
N MET A 1 -50.52 18.39 -6.46
CA MET A 1 -49.54 19.23 -7.18
C MET A 1 -48.20 18.48 -7.17
N GLU A 2 -47.96 17.79 -8.26
CA GLU A 2 -46.85 16.82 -8.40
C GLU A 2 -45.51 17.53 -8.59
N LEU A 3 -44.50 17.15 -7.83
CA LEU A 3 -43.10 17.37 -8.16
C LEU A 3 -42.39 16.02 -8.19
N LYS A 4 -42.28 15.50 -9.41
CA LYS A 4 -41.56 14.26 -9.72
C LYS A 4 -40.06 14.42 -9.49
N TYR A 5 -39.50 13.44 -8.83
CA TYR A 5 -38.05 13.14 -8.69
C TYR A 5 -37.28 13.18 -10.01
N ARG A 6 -36.23 13.97 -10.08
CA ARG A 6 -35.16 13.92 -11.09
C ARG A 6 -33.82 13.75 -10.35
N GLY A 7 -33.44 12.52 -10.09
CA GLY A 7 -32.19 12.20 -9.39
C GLY A 7 -31.27 11.19 -10.07
N GLN A 8 -31.63 10.63 -11.23
CA GLN A 8 -30.87 9.48 -11.79
C GLN A 8 -30.01 9.74 -13.02
N ASN A 9 -29.88 10.96 -13.56
CA ASN A 9 -29.23 11.17 -14.86
C ASN A 9 -27.96 12.05 -14.85
N ARG A 10 -27.36 12.38 -13.71
CA ARG A 10 -26.14 13.24 -13.71
C ARG A 10 -24.82 12.50 -13.94
N ALA A 11 -24.72 11.24 -13.54
CA ALA A 11 -23.48 10.47 -13.76
C ALA A 11 -23.28 10.06 -15.24
N ALA A 12 -24.36 9.66 -15.91
CA ALA A 12 -24.33 9.32 -17.34
C ALA A 12 -24.07 10.53 -18.25
N THR A 13 -24.44 11.74 -17.81
CA THR A 13 -24.23 12.97 -18.59
C THR A 13 -22.78 13.47 -18.51
N ILE A 14 -22.07 13.26 -17.39
CA ILE A 14 -20.66 13.65 -17.24
C ILE A 14 -19.75 12.77 -18.10
N ILE A 15 -20.04 11.47 -18.21
CA ILE A 15 -19.28 10.57 -19.09
C ILE A 15 -19.51 10.92 -20.56
N LYS A 16 -20.74 11.27 -20.96
CA LYS A 16 -21.02 11.70 -22.34
C LYS A 16 -20.35 13.03 -22.73
N THR A 17 -20.27 14.00 -21.81
CA THR A 17 -19.60 15.28 -22.08
C THR A 17 -18.06 15.16 -22.02
N GLY A 18 -17.48 14.31 -21.20
CA GLY A 18 -16.04 14.07 -21.14
C GLY A 18 -15.49 13.43 -22.41
N VAL A 19 -16.17 12.43 -22.94
CA VAL A 19 -15.77 11.74 -24.19
C VAL A 19 -15.96 12.66 -25.42
N SER A 20 -17.00 13.48 -25.44
CA SER A 20 -17.23 14.42 -26.55
C SER A 20 -16.24 15.61 -26.56
N ALA A 21 -15.75 16.05 -25.41
CA ALA A 21 -14.75 17.12 -25.33
C ALA A 21 -13.32 16.62 -25.70
N ALA A 22 -13.00 15.36 -25.44
CA ALA A 22 -11.71 14.78 -25.82
C ALA A 22 -11.58 14.55 -27.33
N MET A 23 -12.69 14.32 -28.06
CA MET A 23 -12.67 14.13 -29.51
C MET A 23 -12.62 15.44 -30.33
N ALA A 24 -12.94 16.58 -29.76
CA ALA A 24 -12.94 17.86 -30.45
C ALA A 24 -11.61 18.62 -30.41
N GLY A 25 -10.62 18.19 -29.56
CA GLY A 25 -9.36 18.88 -29.37
C GLY A 25 -8.17 18.43 -30.22
N THR A 26 -8.29 17.38 -31.03
CA THR A 26 -7.14 16.72 -31.69
C THR A 26 -6.93 17.05 -33.17
N ALA A 27 -7.43 18.17 -33.68
CA ALA A 27 -7.26 18.58 -35.07
C ALA A 27 -6.28 19.74 -35.27
N LEU A 28 -5.15 19.79 -34.53
CA LEU A 28 -4.04 20.68 -34.91
C LEU A 28 -2.75 19.86 -35.03
N GLY A 29 -2.47 19.45 -36.26
CA GLY A 29 -1.24 18.77 -36.66
C GLY A 29 -0.05 19.73 -36.62
N LEU A 30 0.98 19.34 -35.85
CA LEU A 30 2.34 19.83 -36.02
C LEU A 30 3.22 18.61 -36.32
N ALA A 31 3.71 18.54 -37.56
CA ALA A 31 4.69 17.55 -37.97
C ALA A 31 6.05 17.92 -37.34
N LEU A 32 6.59 17.05 -36.49
CA LEU A 32 7.97 17.09 -36.03
C LEU A 32 8.72 15.84 -36.52
N PRO A 33 10.03 15.94 -36.79
CA PRO A 33 10.79 14.86 -37.41
C PRO A 33 10.97 13.65 -36.49
N ALA A 34 10.88 12.46 -37.10
CA ALA A 34 11.08 11.17 -36.44
C ALA A 34 12.53 11.02 -35.97
N PHE A 35 12.75 10.88 -34.68
CA PHE A 35 13.94 10.27 -34.14
C PHE A 35 13.65 8.79 -33.90
N ALA A 36 14.39 7.92 -34.59
CA ALA A 36 14.33 6.49 -34.33
C ALA A 36 14.74 6.20 -32.89
N GLN A 37 13.81 5.70 -32.10
CA GLN A 37 14.07 5.19 -30.76
C GLN A 37 14.89 3.90 -30.93
N GLN A 38 16.16 3.92 -30.51
CA GLN A 38 16.93 2.71 -30.35
C GLN A 38 16.18 1.81 -29.35
N ALA A 39 15.86 0.59 -29.80
CA ALA A 39 15.39 -0.44 -28.89
C ALA A 39 16.44 -0.59 -27.77
N SER A 40 16.04 -0.33 -26.53
CA SER A 40 16.90 -0.62 -25.37
C SER A 40 17.17 -2.13 -25.37
N GLU A 41 18.43 -2.53 -25.37
CA GLU A 41 18.79 -3.91 -25.07
C GLU A 41 18.09 -4.29 -23.79
N GLY A 42 17.25 -5.34 -23.83
CA GLY A 42 16.33 -5.68 -22.76
C GLY A 42 17.10 -5.98 -21.47
N THR A 43 16.98 -5.07 -20.50
CA THR A 43 17.50 -5.28 -19.16
C THR A 43 16.71 -6.42 -18.50
N THR A 44 17.37 -7.51 -18.11
CA THR A 44 16.70 -8.61 -17.43
C THR A 44 16.14 -8.17 -16.08
N VAL A 45 15.13 -8.91 -15.54
CA VAL A 45 14.51 -8.60 -14.24
C VAL A 45 15.54 -8.45 -13.11
N LEU A 46 16.62 -9.24 -13.14
CA LEU A 46 17.65 -9.21 -12.10
C LEU A 46 18.66 -8.06 -12.25
N GLN A 47 18.70 -7.38 -13.40
CA GLN A 47 19.53 -6.21 -13.65
C GLN A 47 18.79 -4.89 -13.39
N GLN A 48 17.54 -4.92 -12.99
CA GLN A 48 16.81 -3.71 -12.62
C GLN A 48 17.44 -3.04 -11.41
N ILE A 49 17.50 -1.71 -11.45
CA ILE A 49 18.09 -0.90 -10.38
C ILE A 49 17.05 -0.69 -9.28
N VAL A 50 17.47 -0.87 -8.05
CA VAL A 50 16.66 -0.65 -6.83
C VAL A 50 17.49 0.13 -5.81
N VAL A 51 16.79 0.81 -4.91
CA VAL A 51 17.40 1.62 -3.85
C VAL A 51 16.89 1.25 -2.45
N THR A 52 15.71 0.68 -2.36
CA THR A 52 15.03 0.48 -1.08
C THR A 52 15.68 -0.57 -0.18
N ALA A 53 16.36 -1.55 -0.74
CA ALA A 53 16.93 -2.66 0.03
C ALA A 53 18.20 -2.32 0.81
N SER A 54 18.95 -1.30 0.38
CA SER A 54 20.26 -0.92 0.96
C SER A 54 20.43 0.59 1.16
N GLY A 55 19.45 1.39 0.73
CA GLY A 55 19.53 2.85 0.81
C GLY A 55 20.40 3.50 -0.26
N PHE A 56 20.96 2.74 -1.21
CA PHE A 56 21.69 3.21 -2.39
C PHE A 56 21.37 2.35 -3.62
N GLU A 57 21.69 2.86 -4.81
CA GLU A 57 21.34 2.20 -6.08
C GLU A 57 22.20 0.95 -6.32
N GLN A 58 21.56 -0.18 -6.63
CA GLN A 58 22.20 -1.45 -6.99
C GLN A 58 21.25 -2.33 -7.79
N ASN A 59 21.75 -3.42 -8.40
CA ASN A 59 20.92 -4.37 -9.12
C ASN A 59 20.08 -5.23 -8.16
N VAL A 60 18.91 -5.66 -8.59
CA VAL A 60 18.05 -6.60 -7.81
C VAL A 60 18.83 -7.83 -7.38
N LYS A 61 19.70 -8.40 -8.25
CA LYS A 61 20.51 -9.59 -7.90
C LYS A 61 21.49 -9.34 -6.77
N ASP A 62 22.02 -8.11 -6.63
CA ASP A 62 23.02 -7.75 -5.63
C ASP A 62 22.37 -7.23 -4.33
N ALA A 63 21.09 -6.86 -4.37
CA ALA A 63 20.36 -6.29 -3.26
C ALA A 63 20.20 -7.30 -2.10
N PRO A 64 20.56 -6.93 -0.84
CA PRO A 64 20.54 -7.82 0.32
C PRO A 64 19.11 -8.02 0.87
N ALA A 65 18.15 -8.32 0.01
CA ALA A 65 16.75 -8.61 0.37
C ALA A 65 16.02 -9.33 -0.78
N SER A 66 14.86 -9.90 -0.48
CA SER A 66 13.87 -10.31 -1.49
C SER A 66 13.09 -9.09 -1.97
N ILE A 67 13.32 -8.69 -3.22
CA ILE A 67 12.73 -7.49 -3.81
C ILE A 67 12.08 -7.79 -5.16
N THR A 68 10.98 -7.10 -5.43
CA THR A 68 10.29 -7.10 -6.73
C THR A 68 10.14 -5.67 -7.20
N VAL A 69 10.37 -5.45 -8.48
CA VAL A 69 10.15 -4.16 -9.14
C VAL A 69 8.93 -4.29 -10.05
N VAL A 70 7.97 -3.38 -9.88
CA VAL A 70 6.86 -3.18 -10.81
C VAL A 70 7.19 -1.95 -11.64
N THR A 71 7.38 -2.12 -12.93
CA THR A 71 7.78 -1.03 -13.82
C THR A 71 6.59 -0.17 -14.22
N ARG A 72 6.85 1.06 -14.69
CA ARG A 72 5.80 1.91 -15.24
C ARG A 72 5.09 1.25 -16.43
N GLU A 73 5.84 0.55 -17.29
CA GLU A 73 5.30 -0.17 -18.44
C GLU A 73 4.29 -1.25 -18.01
N ASP A 74 4.58 -1.97 -16.91
CA ASP A 74 3.63 -2.94 -16.35
C ASP A 74 2.36 -2.25 -15.82
N LEU A 75 2.50 -1.09 -15.15
CA LEU A 75 1.38 -0.32 -14.65
C LEU A 75 0.51 0.30 -15.77
N GLU A 76 1.13 0.75 -16.85
CA GLU A 76 0.43 1.33 -18.02
C GLU A 76 -0.44 0.31 -18.78
N LYS A 77 -0.15 -1.00 -18.66
CA LYS A 77 -0.90 -2.06 -19.32
C LYS A 77 -2.24 -2.39 -18.65
N GLY A 78 -2.47 -1.92 -17.43
CA GLY A 78 -3.66 -2.25 -16.65
C GLY A 78 -4.34 -1.04 -16.00
N SER A 79 -5.51 -1.28 -15.40
CA SER A 79 -6.20 -0.30 -14.56
C SER A 79 -5.46 -0.11 -13.26
N TYR A 80 -5.10 1.13 -12.94
CA TYR A 80 -4.44 1.51 -11.72
C TYR A 80 -5.28 2.57 -10.99
N ARG A 81 -6.04 2.13 -10.00
CA ARG A 81 -6.90 3.01 -9.19
C ARG A 81 -6.22 3.41 -7.88
N ASP A 82 -5.47 2.49 -7.31
CA ASP A 82 -4.67 2.66 -6.11
C ASP A 82 -3.53 1.62 -6.06
N LEU A 83 -2.73 1.65 -5.01
CA LEU A 83 -1.58 0.75 -4.84
C LEU A 83 -1.98 -0.74 -4.82
N THR A 84 -3.22 -1.07 -4.44
CA THR A 84 -3.68 -2.47 -4.39
C THR A 84 -3.82 -3.09 -5.79
N ASP A 85 -4.14 -2.28 -6.81
CA ASP A 85 -4.17 -2.76 -8.20
C ASP A 85 -2.75 -3.07 -8.72
N ALA A 86 -1.75 -2.24 -8.35
CA ALA A 86 -0.35 -2.42 -8.77
C ALA A 86 0.29 -3.70 -8.21
N LEU A 87 -0.12 -4.12 -7.03
CA LEU A 87 0.57 -5.17 -6.28
C LEU A 87 -0.08 -6.56 -6.37
N ARG A 88 -1.18 -6.68 -7.09
CA ARG A 88 -1.96 -7.93 -7.18
C ARG A 88 -1.17 -9.12 -7.75
N GLU A 89 -0.23 -8.87 -8.64
CA GLU A 89 0.58 -9.90 -9.30
C GLU A 89 1.98 -10.05 -8.66
N VAL A 90 2.24 -9.36 -7.53
CA VAL A 90 3.52 -9.44 -6.83
C VAL A 90 3.54 -10.65 -5.91
N GLN A 91 4.56 -11.50 -6.02
CA GLN A 91 4.71 -12.67 -5.16
C GLN A 91 4.84 -12.26 -3.68
N GLY A 92 4.29 -13.09 -2.78
CA GLY A 92 4.29 -12.84 -1.34
C GLY A 92 3.39 -11.68 -0.90
N VAL A 93 2.66 -11.06 -1.83
CA VAL A 93 1.72 -9.97 -1.55
C VAL A 93 0.30 -10.44 -1.80
N SER A 94 -0.59 -10.29 -0.82
CA SER A 94 -2.01 -10.47 -0.99
C SER A 94 -2.77 -9.17 -0.74
N VAL A 95 -3.78 -8.93 -1.56
CA VAL A 95 -4.71 -7.80 -1.39
C VAL A 95 -6.05 -8.38 -1.03
N THR A 96 -6.53 -8.11 0.17
CA THR A 96 -7.77 -8.67 0.69
C THR A 96 -8.53 -7.66 1.54
N GLY A 97 -9.79 -7.91 1.79
CA GLY A 97 -10.66 -7.06 2.57
C GLY A 97 -12.01 -6.84 1.91
N ILE A 98 -12.92 -6.24 2.63
CA ILE A 98 -14.28 -5.93 2.19
C ILE A 98 -14.48 -4.43 2.03
N ALA A 99 -15.37 -4.04 1.14
CA ALA A 99 -15.72 -2.65 0.86
C ALA A 99 -14.48 -1.81 0.50
N ASN A 100 -14.33 -0.66 1.14
CA ASN A 100 -13.13 0.19 1.03
C ASN A 100 -12.07 -0.13 2.08
N GLU A 101 -12.14 -1.29 2.70
CA GLU A 101 -11.19 -1.76 3.70
C GLU A 101 -10.21 -2.78 3.14
N LYS A 102 -9.91 -2.69 1.85
CA LYS A 102 -8.81 -3.46 1.26
C LYS A 102 -7.51 -3.03 1.91
N ASP A 103 -6.67 -4.02 2.21
CA ASP A 103 -5.37 -3.82 2.79
C ASP A 103 -4.35 -4.70 2.06
N ILE A 104 -3.08 -4.32 2.14
CA ILE A 104 -1.97 -5.01 1.50
C ILE A 104 -1.29 -5.85 2.56
N PHE A 105 -1.20 -7.15 2.32
CA PHE A 105 -0.53 -8.10 3.20
C PHE A 105 0.75 -8.57 2.54
N ILE A 106 1.87 -8.47 3.23
CA ILE A 106 3.15 -9.02 2.78
C ILE A 106 3.49 -10.22 3.65
N ARG A 107 3.64 -11.40 3.03
CA ARG A 107 3.91 -12.68 3.73
C ARG A 107 2.94 -12.93 4.89
N GLY A 108 1.66 -12.55 4.73
CA GLY A 108 0.63 -12.73 5.75
C GLY A 108 0.57 -11.64 6.83
N LEU A 109 1.48 -10.68 6.85
CA LEU A 109 1.41 -9.52 7.75
C LEU A 109 0.60 -8.40 7.10
N PRO A 110 -0.41 -7.84 7.78
CA PRO A 110 -1.28 -6.79 7.26
C PRO A 110 -0.56 -5.46 7.06
N GLY A 111 -1.21 -4.53 6.35
CA GLY A 111 -0.64 -3.24 5.98
C GLY A 111 -0.16 -2.36 7.15
N ALA A 112 -0.63 -2.62 8.37
CA ALA A 112 -0.09 -1.97 9.57
C ALA A 112 1.38 -2.32 9.85
N TYR A 113 1.91 -3.39 9.26
CA TYR A 113 3.30 -3.84 9.33
C TYR A 113 4.08 -3.58 8.04
N THR A 114 3.47 -2.88 7.09
CA THR A 114 4.06 -2.54 5.79
C THR A 114 4.26 -1.04 5.70
N LEU A 115 5.51 -0.62 5.52
CA LEU A 115 5.84 0.78 5.34
C LEU A 115 5.65 1.18 3.88
N VAL A 116 4.84 2.20 3.62
CA VAL A 116 4.68 2.81 2.29
C VAL A 116 5.49 4.09 2.21
N LEU A 117 6.30 4.20 1.17
CA LEU A 117 7.15 5.36 0.88
C LEU A 117 6.84 5.94 -0.51
N VAL A 118 7.05 7.24 -0.67
CA VAL A 118 7.15 7.91 -1.97
C VAL A 118 8.50 8.63 -2.01
N ASP A 119 9.39 8.24 -2.91
CA ASP A 119 10.78 8.72 -2.98
C ASP A 119 11.50 8.65 -1.62
N GLY A 120 11.35 7.53 -0.91
CA GLY A 120 11.93 7.32 0.42
C GLY A 120 11.20 8.05 1.57
N LYS A 121 10.18 8.86 1.29
CA LYS A 121 9.44 9.62 2.30
C LYS A 121 8.24 8.83 2.79
N ARG A 122 8.15 8.65 4.11
CA ARG A 122 7.11 7.88 4.79
C ARG A 122 5.70 8.45 4.55
N GLN A 123 4.73 7.57 4.32
CA GLN A 123 3.29 7.86 4.30
C GLN A 123 2.69 7.34 5.63
N SER A 124 2.34 8.24 6.55
CA SER A 124 1.99 7.90 7.96
C SER A 124 0.60 8.39 8.37
N THR A 125 -0.37 8.40 7.48
CA THR A 125 -1.70 8.95 7.74
C THR A 125 -2.71 7.97 8.33
N ARG A 126 -2.29 6.72 8.60
CA ARG A 126 -3.16 5.63 9.09
C ARG A 126 -3.93 6.00 10.36
N ASP A 127 -3.31 6.70 11.30
CA ASP A 127 -3.91 7.08 12.57
C ASP A 127 -5.08 8.07 12.46
N ALA A 128 -5.26 8.76 11.31
CA ALA A 128 -6.46 9.57 11.05
C ALA A 128 -7.74 8.72 11.03
N ARG A 129 -7.61 7.40 10.81
CA ARG A 129 -8.69 6.43 10.98
C ARG A 129 -8.62 5.77 12.34
N THR A 130 -9.19 6.40 13.34
CA THR A 130 -9.16 5.93 14.73
C THR A 130 -9.97 4.64 15.00
N ASN A 131 -10.78 4.19 14.04
CA ASN A 131 -11.57 2.94 14.11
C ASN A 131 -11.29 2.10 12.85
N GLY A 132 -10.82 0.88 13.02
CA GLY A 132 -10.54 -0.07 11.93
C GLY A 132 -9.04 -0.33 11.73
N ASN A 133 -8.72 -1.33 10.93
CA ASN A 133 -7.35 -1.85 10.78
C ASN A 133 -6.68 -1.44 9.46
N SER A 134 -7.42 -1.02 8.42
CA SER A 134 -6.86 -0.55 7.16
C SER A 134 -6.75 0.97 7.14
N GLY A 135 -5.68 1.48 6.54
CA GLY A 135 -5.46 2.91 6.34
C GLY A 135 -5.96 3.41 4.99
N PHE A 136 -5.61 4.64 4.65
CA PHE A 136 -5.90 5.28 3.37
C PHE A 136 -4.63 5.52 2.54
N GLU A 137 -3.47 5.20 3.07
CA GLU A 137 -2.16 5.44 2.46
C GLU A 137 -2.03 4.79 1.07
N GLN A 138 -2.68 3.65 0.83
CA GLN A 138 -2.70 3.01 -0.49
C GLN A 138 -3.42 3.83 -1.56
N SER A 139 -4.25 4.81 -1.18
CA SER A 139 -4.96 5.71 -2.09
C SER A 139 -4.29 7.09 -2.23
N PHE A 140 -3.30 7.42 -1.38
CA PHE A 140 -2.54 8.67 -1.42
C PHE A 140 -1.27 8.53 -2.24
N VAL A 141 -1.39 7.97 -3.45
CA VAL A 141 -0.25 7.62 -4.31
C VAL A 141 -0.27 8.40 -5.61
N PRO A 142 0.91 8.69 -6.22
CA PRO A 142 0.99 9.36 -7.50
C PRO A 142 0.28 8.57 -8.62
N PRO A 143 -0.23 9.23 -9.67
CA PRO A 143 -0.71 8.54 -10.87
C PRO A 143 0.44 7.85 -11.62
N VAL A 144 0.13 6.79 -12.38
CA VAL A 144 1.11 5.99 -13.13
C VAL A 144 2.07 6.85 -13.95
N SER A 145 1.56 7.90 -14.59
CA SER A 145 2.36 8.82 -15.41
C SER A 145 3.48 9.54 -14.65
N ALA A 146 3.35 9.70 -13.33
CA ALA A 146 4.38 10.30 -12.47
C ALA A 146 5.31 9.24 -11.85
N ILE A 147 4.97 7.95 -11.95
CA ILE A 147 5.76 6.84 -11.37
C ILE A 147 6.83 6.39 -12.37
N GLU A 148 8.03 6.12 -11.88
CA GLU A 148 9.09 5.44 -12.61
C GLU A 148 9.01 3.93 -12.37
N ARG A 149 8.90 3.52 -11.10
CA ARG A 149 8.74 2.13 -10.67
C ARG A 149 8.21 2.06 -9.24
N ILE A 150 7.73 0.88 -8.85
CA ILE A 150 7.41 0.55 -7.46
C ILE A 150 8.33 -0.58 -7.02
N GLU A 151 9.06 -0.37 -5.93
CA GLU A 151 9.94 -1.37 -5.31
C GLU A 151 9.22 -1.99 -4.11
N VAL A 152 9.10 -3.32 -4.09
CA VAL A 152 8.46 -4.08 -3.01
C VAL A 152 9.49 -4.98 -2.35
N VAL A 153 9.97 -4.57 -1.18
CA VAL A 153 10.87 -5.36 -0.34
C VAL A 153 10.04 -6.19 0.63
N ARG A 154 10.27 -7.50 0.66
CA ARG A 154 9.59 -8.44 1.56
C ARG A 154 10.50 -8.83 2.71
N GLY A 155 9.92 -8.92 3.90
CA GLY A 155 10.64 -9.16 5.15
C GLY A 155 11.08 -7.89 5.86
N PRO A 156 11.57 -8.00 7.10
CA PRO A 156 11.87 -6.86 7.95
C PRO A 156 12.99 -5.97 7.40
N MET A 157 12.73 -4.67 7.37
CA MET A 157 13.66 -3.61 6.97
C MET A 157 13.84 -2.52 8.05
N SER A 158 13.57 -2.88 9.30
CA SER A 158 13.64 -1.91 10.40
C SER A 158 15.05 -1.39 10.68
N SER A 159 16.10 -2.08 10.25
CA SER A 159 17.49 -1.58 10.34
C SER A 159 17.72 -0.26 9.57
N LEU A 160 17.00 -0.02 8.49
CA LEU A 160 17.06 1.23 7.71
C LEU A 160 15.87 2.15 8.00
N TYR A 161 14.67 1.61 8.04
CA TYR A 161 13.42 2.40 8.02
C TYR A 161 12.69 2.49 9.35
N GLY A 162 13.11 1.70 10.37
CA GLY A 162 12.51 1.73 11.70
C GLY A 162 11.14 1.05 11.79
N SER A 163 10.26 1.61 12.62
CA SER A 163 8.91 1.10 12.85
C SER A 163 8.10 0.95 11.55
N ASP A 164 7.16 -0.01 11.55
CA ASP A 164 6.20 -0.36 10.49
C ASP A 164 6.80 -1.11 9.28
N ALA A 165 8.14 -1.23 9.20
CA ALA A 165 8.84 -1.99 8.16
C ALA A 165 9.07 -3.47 8.55
N MET A 166 8.12 -4.09 9.24
CA MET A 166 8.23 -5.44 9.81
C MET A 166 7.82 -6.53 8.82
N GLY A 167 6.78 -6.30 8.02
CA GLY A 167 6.35 -7.16 6.92
C GLY A 167 7.10 -6.87 5.63
N GLY A 168 7.46 -5.61 5.43
CA GLY A 168 8.15 -5.14 4.24
C GLY A 168 8.05 -3.64 4.02
N VAL A 169 8.60 -3.20 2.89
CA VAL A 169 8.59 -1.80 2.44
C VAL A 169 8.10 -1.74 1.01
N ILE A 170 7.16 -0.86 0.73
CA ILE A 170 6.72 -0.52 -0.62
C ILE A 170 7.18 0.91 -0.88
N ASN A 171 8.09 1.10 -1.84
CA ASN A 171 8.61 2.41 -2.19
C ASN A 171 8.24 2.77 -3.63
N ILE A 172 7.46 3.82 -3.78
CA ILE A 172 7.06 4.37 -5.07
C ILE A 172 8.11 5.39 -5.47
N ILE A 173 8.87 5.07 -6.50
CA ILE A 173 9.89 5.97 -7.06
C ILE A 173 9.24 6.78 -8.17
N THR A 174 9.27 8.10 -8.05
CA THR A 174 8.73 8.99 -9.06
C THR A 174 9.77 9.34 -10.12
N ARG A 175 9.30 9.77 -11.29
CA ARG A 175 10.16 10.20 -12.39
C ARG A 175 10.98 11.42 -11.98
N LYS A 176 12.20 11.51 -12.50
CA LYS A 176 13.04 12.72 -12.41
C LYS A 176 12.55 13.78 -13.40
N VAL A 177 12.88 15.04 -13.17
CA VAL A 177 12.59 16.13 -14.12
C VAL A 177 13.41 15.92 -15.39
N GLY A 178 12.78 16.11 -16.55
CA GLY A 178 13.45 15.94 -17.86
C GLY A 178 14.11 17.24 -18.33
N ASP A 179 15.04 17.11 -19.26
CA ASP A 179 15.77 18.24 -19.88
C ASP A 179 14.92 19.05 -20.85
N VAL A 180 13.80 18.49 -21.27
CA VAL A 180 12.79 19.13 -22.13
C VAL A 180 11.41 19.00 -21.52
N TRP A 181 10.52 19.91 -21.84
CA TRP A 181 9.13 19.80 -21.42
C TRP A 181 8.49 18.57 -22.05
N SER A 182 7.87 17.78 -21.21
CA SER A 182 7.13 16.58 -21.59
C SER A 182 5.97 16.36 -20.63
N GLY A 183 4.98 15.59 -21.08
CA GLY A 183 3.86 15.28 -20.21
C GLY A 183 2.95 14.25 -20.83
N SER A 184 1.88 13.93 -20.09
CA SER A 184 0.84 13.04 -20.56
C SER A 184 -0.50 13.36 -19.90
N VAL A 185 -1.56 13.06 -20.61
CA VAL A 185 -2.93 13.03 -20.09
C VAL A 185 -3.51 11.65 -20.39
N THR A 186 -3.97 10.97 -19.34
CA THR A 186 -4.63 9.67 -19.46
C THR A 186 -6.09 9.80 -19.02
N THR A 187 -7.01 9.30 -19.85
CA THR A 187 -8.42 9.15 -19.49
C THR A 187 -8.80 7.68 -19.57
N GLU A 188 -9.51 7.18 -18.56
CA GLU A 188 -9.91 5.79 -18.51
C GLU A 188 -11.30 5.60 -17.92
N GLY A 189 -11.92 4.49 -18.30
CA GLY A 189 -13.22 4.11 -17.81
C GLY A 189 -13.34 2.60 -17.62
N THR A 190 -14.07 2.20 -16.59
CA THR A 190 -14.43 0.80 -16.32
C THR A 190 -15.94 0.67 -16.32
N VAL A 191 -16.45 -0.25 -17.15
CA VAL A 191 -17.87 -0.62 -17.19
C VAL A 191 -18.03 -2.03 -16.67
N GLN A 192 -18.91 -2.18 -15.69
CA GLN A 192 -19.23 -3.48 -15.08
C GLN A 192 -20.25 -4.24 -15.93
N GLN A 193 -20.08 -5.55 -16.06
CA GLN A 193 -21.09 -6.39 -16.72
C GLN A 193 -22.38 -6.46 -15.89
N HIS A 194 -22.25 -6.55 -14.56
CA HIS A 194 -23.38 -6.63 -13.65
C HIS A 194 -23.67 -5.28 -13.03
N SER A 195 -24.94 -4.85 -13.10
CA SER A 195 -25.40 -3.56 -12.55
C SER A 195 -25.29 -3.45 -11.03
N LYS A 196 -25.07 -4.57 -10.33
CA LYS A 196 -24.80 -4.59 -8.89
C LYS A 196 -23.43 -4.01 -8.52
N PHE A 197 -22.53 -3.78 -9.48
CA PHE A 197 -21.23 -3.16 -9.26
C PHE A 197 -21.15 -1.77 -9.88
N GLY A 198 -20.48 -0.86 -9.21
CA GLY A 198 -20.32 0.51 -9.67
C GLY A 198 -19.31 0.67 -10.81
N ASN A 199 -19.70 1.39 -11.87
CA ASN A 199 -18.78 1.82 -12.92
C ASN A 199 -17.82 2.88 -12.38
N SER A 200 -16.62 3.00 -13.02
CA SER A 200 -15.65 4.02 -12.63
C SER A 200 -15.06 4.75 -13.82
N GLY A 201 -14.52 5.93 -13.56
CA GLY A 201 -13.76 6.71 -14.53
C GLY A 201 -12.67 7.52 -13.84
N GLN A 202 -11.56 7.72 -14.55
CA GLN A 202 -10.41 8.46 -14.05
C GLN A 202 -9.83 9.33 -15.17
N VAL A 203 -9.35 10.49 -14.76
CA VAL A 203 -8.47 11.33 -15.57
C VAL A 203 -7.23 11.60 -14.75
N SER A 204 -6.06 11.33 -15.29
CA SER A 204 -4.78 11.67 -14.68
C SER A 204 -3.91 12.44 -15.64
N TRP A 205 -2.99 13.23 -15.12
CA TRP A 205 -2.09 14.05 -15.90
C TRP A 205 -0.75 14.22 -15.18
N TYR A 206 0.27 14.41 -15.97
CA TYR A 206 1.64 14.67 -15.54
C TYR A 206 2.30 15.61 -16.54
N ALA A 207 3.03 16.58 -16.05
CA ALA A 207 3.89 17.43 -16.85
C ALA A 207 5.19 17.73 -16.11
N ASN A 208 6.29 17.74 -16.83
CA ASN A 208 7.59 18.06 -16.27
C ASN A 208 8.48 18.74 -17.30
N GLY A 209 9.43 19.54 -16.83
CA GLY A 209 10.41 20.19 -17.69
C GLY A 209 11.19 21.29 -16.98
N PRO A 210 12.20 21.85 -17.66
CA PRO A 210 13.03 22.92 -17.12
C PRO A 210 12.32 24.26 -17.14
N ILE A 211 12.33 24.97 -16.01
CA ILE A 211 12.04 26.41 -15.95
C ILE A 211 13.30 27.20 -16.34
N LEU A 212 14.45 26.78 -15.78
CA LEU A 212 15.77 27.22 -16.16
C LEU A 212 16.58 25.97 -16.48
N LYS A 213 17.09 25.89 -17.70
CA LYS A 213 17.84 24.73 -18.16
C LYS A 213 18.98 24.41 -17.18
N ASP A 214 19.12 23.14 -16.83
CA ASP A 214 20.12 22.54 -15.95
C ASP A 214 20.13 23.09 -14.51
N GLN A 215 19.20 24.00 -14.13
CA GLN A 215 19.18 24.60 -12.81
C GLN A 215 17.84 24.51 -12.06
N LEU A 216 16.72 24.74 -12.75
CA LEU A 216 15.42 24.77 -12.09
C LEU A 216 14.40 23.99 -12.93
N GLY A 217 13.91 22.91 -12.39
CA GLY A 217 12.89 22.06 -12.99
C GLY A 217 11.58 22.11 -12.22
N LEU A 218 10.48 21.86 -12.94
CA LEU A 218 9.15 21.74 -12.40
C LEU A 218 8.54 20.41 -12.81
N GLN A 219 7.90 19.75 -11.85
CA GLN A 219 7.03 18.60 -12.09
C GLN A 219 5.68 18.89 -11.44
N VAL A 220 4.60 18.58 -12.15
CA VAL A 220 3.23 18.71 -11.64
C VAL A 220 2.43 17.51 -12.09
N TRP A 221 1.60 16.99 -11.19
CA TRP A 221 0.73 15.84 -11.50
C TRP A 221 -0.54 15.86 -10.67
N GLY A 222 -1.52 15.16 -11.15
CA GLY A 222 -2.78 15.04 -10.44
C GLY A 222 -3.70 14.01 -11.06
N ARG A 223 -4.77 13.72 -10.32
CA ARG A 223 -5.75 12.71 -10.66
C ARG A 223 -7.14 13.12 -10.19
N GLY A 224 -8.14 12.84 -11.01
CA GLY A 224 -9.54 12.84 -10.62
C GLY A 224 -10.15 11.48 -10.88
N PHE A 225 -10.73 10.84 -9.86
CA PHE A 225 -11.34 9.52 -9.93
C PHE A 225 -12.78 9.57 -9.41
N THR A 226 -13.67 8.81 -10.06
CA THR A 226 -15.04 8.62 -9.61
C THR A 226 -15.47 7.17 -9.79
N ARG A 227 -16.26 6.66 -8.86
CA ARG A 227 -16.86 5.33 -8.93
C ARG A 227 -18.28 5.37 -8.38
N GLY A 228 -19.20 4.67 -9.04
CA GLY A 228 -20.53 4.37 -8.50
C GLY A 228 -20.45 3.43 -7.30
N GLU A 229 -21.43 3.48 -6.43
CA GLU A 229 -21.60 2.55 -5.32
C GLU A 229 -22.08 1.17 -5.83
N ASP A 230 -21.69 0.09 -5.15
CA ASP A 230 -22.22 -1.24 -5.41
C ASP A 230 -23.63 -1.40 -4.80
N GLY A 231 -24.53 -2.09 -5.50
CA GLY A 231 -25.84 -2.51 -4.98
C GLY A 231 -25.75 -3.82 -4.18
N ILE A 232 -24.75 -3.97 -3.32
CA ILE A 232 -24.49 -5.17 -2.54
C ILE A 232 -24.15 -4.77 -1.10
N LEU A 233 -24.84 -5.37 -0.13
CA LEU A 233 -24.53 -5.14 1.28
C LEU A 233 -23.03 -5.44 1.58
N ASN A 234 -22.35 -4.48 2.20
CA ASN A 234 -20.91 -4.51 2.44
C ASN A 234 -20.04 -4.54 1.16
N GLY A 235 -20.59 -4.19 0.00
CA GLY A 235 -19.87 -3.98 -1.23
C GLY A 235 -19.02 -2.71 -1.21
N THR A 236 -18.42 -2.38 -2.34
CA THR A 236 -17.56 -1.18 -2.46
C THR A 236 -18.42 0.07 -2.55
N THR A 237 -18.18 1.03 -1.67
CA THR A 237 -18.92 2.30 -1.62
C THR A 237 -18.64 3.17 -2.83
N GLY A 238 -19.48 4.15 -3.09
CA GLY A 238 -19.22 5.20 -4.07
C GLY A 238 -17.96 5.97 -3.70
N ALA A 239 -17.20 6.41 -4.71
CA ALA A 239 -15.95 7.13 -4.51
C ALA A 239 -15.83 8.37 -5.38
N ARG A 240 -15.23 9.44 -4.83
CA ARG A 240 -14.77 10.63 -5.54
C ARG A 240 -13.44 11.06 -4.96
N GLU A 241 -12.42 11.08 -5.80
CA GLU A 241 -11.05 11.37 -5.38
C GLU A 241 -10.46 12.45 -6.25
N TYR A 242 -9.69 13.33 -5.63
CA TYR A 242 -8.93 14.38 -6.31
C TYR A 242 -7.57 14.48 -5.65
N ASP A 243 -6.52 14.51 -6.45
CA ASP A 243 -5.19 14.83 -5.99
C ASP A 243 -4.52 15.84 -6.91
N PHE A 244 -3.66 16.66 -6.32
CA PHE A 244 -2.82 17.62 -7.00
C PHE A 244 -1.49 17.72 -6.27
N ASN A 245 -0.39 17.57 -6.99
CA ASN A 245 0.95 17.63 -6.45
C ASN A 245 1.88 18.44 -7.36
N GLY A 246 2.88 19.05 -6.76
CA GLY A 246 3.91 19.78 -7.49
C GLY A 246 5.27 19.64 -6.81
N ARG A 247 6.32 19.57 -7.61
CA ARG A 247 7.73 19.53 -7.16
C ARG A 247 8.56 20.50 -7.96
N LEU A 248 9.32 21.35 -7.25
CA LEU A 248 10.40 22.15 -7.78
C LEU A 248 11.71 21.43 -7.48
N THR A 249 12.56 21.29 -8.49
CA THR A 249 13.92 20.77 -8.37
C THR A 249 14.88 21.89 -8.69
N PHE A 250 15.72 22.29 -7.73
CA PHE A 250 16.75 23.29 -7.90
C PHE A 250 18.14 22.65 -7.81
N THR A 251 18.87 22.66 -8.91
CA THR A 251 20.22 22.11 -9.05
C THR A 251 21.20 23.26 -9.30
N PRO A 252 21.71 23.93 -8.23
CA PRO A 252 22.59 25.09 -8.38
C PRO A 252 23.92 24.74 -9.06
N ASN A 253 24.37 23.49 -8.94
CA ASN A 253 25.55 22.91 -9.57
C ASN A 253 25.44 21.38 -9.57
N GLU A 254 26.42 20.67 -10.12
CA GLU A 254 26.43 19.20 -10.24
C GLU A 254 26.46 18.47 -8.88
N ASP A 255 26.86 19.16 -7.80
CA ASP A 255 27.01 18.56 -6.46
C ASP A 255 25.75 18.63 -5.61
N HIS A 256 24.76 19.47 -5.96
CA HIS A 256 23.62 19.75 -5.10
C HIS A 256 22.29 19.72 -5.84
N ASP A 257 21.34 18.95 -5.31
CA ASP A 257 19.94 18.98 -5.70
C ASP A 257 19.06 19.31 -4.49
N ILE A 258 18.17 20.28 -4.65
CA ILE A 258 17.20 20.69 -3.64
C ILE A 258 15.79 20.48 -4.21
N TYR A 259 14.93 19.79 -3.46
CA TYR A 259 13.57 19.50 -3.86
C TYR A 259 12.58 20.14 -2.88
N LEU A 260 11.68 20.94 -3.40
CA LEU A 260 10.51 21.43 -2.67
C LEU A 260 9.27 20.81 -3.29
N GLU A 261 8.56 19.99 -2.51
CA GLU A 261 7.37 19.29 -2.96
C GLU A 261 6.19 19.63 -2.06
N GLY A 262 4.99 19.65 -2.62
CA GLY A 262 3.76 19.78 -1.86
C GLY A 262 2.57 19.27 -2.64
N GLY A 263 1.54 18.85 -1.91
CA GLY A 263 0.34 18.32 -2.53
C GLY A 263 -0.85 18.25 -1.59
N LYS A 264 -2.01 18.06 -2.21
CA LYS A 264 -3.29 17.89 -1.54
C LYS A 264 -4.08 16.76 -2.16
N THR A 265 -4.57 15.86 -1.33
CA THR A 265 -5.45 14.75 -1.74
C THR A 265 -6.76 14.82 -0.96
N ARG A 266 -7.86 14.56 -1.62
CA ARG A 266 -9.19 14.42 -1.01
C ARG A 266 -9.87 13.18 -1.52
N LEU A 267 -10.21 12.29 -0.60
CA LEU A 267 -10.95 11.05 -0.87
C LEU A 267 -12.34 11.18 -0.22
N ARG A 268 -13.40 10.97 -0.99
CA ARG A 268 -14.75 10.86 -0.48
C ARG A 268 -15.29 9.45 -0.76
N ARG A 269 -15.95 8.86 0.23
CA ARG A 269 -16.64 7.57 0.16
C ARG A 269 -18.10 7.74 0.54
N ASP A 270 -19.00 7.32 -0.33
CA ASP A 270 -20.46 7.44 -0.15
C ASP A 270 -21.07 6.04 -0.01
N ALA A 271 -21.90 5.83 1.02
CA ALA A 271 -22.64 4.59 1.30
C ALA A 271 -24.12 4.90 1.51
N GLU A 272 -24.99 4.23 0.76
CA GLU A 272 -26.41 4.46 0.74
C GLU A 272 -27.19 3.24 1.27
N SER A 273 -28.34 3.51 1.87
CA SER A 273 -29.26 2.48 2.32
C SER A 273 -29.89 1.75 1.13
N GLY A 274 -29.87 0.43 1.20
CA GLY A 274 -30.36 -0.43 0.11
C GLY A 274 -29.33 -0.70 -0.98
N GLU A 275 -28.16 -0.08 -0.86
CA GLU A 275 -26.98 -0.32 -1.70
C GLU A 275 -25.91 -1.05 -0.87
N THR A 276 -24.87 -0.36 -0.39
CA THR A 276 -23.85 -0.97 0.48
C THR A 276 -24.23 -1.01 1.95
N LEU A 277 -25.23 -0.25 2.38
CA LEU A 277 -25.84 -0.32 3.70
C LEU A 277 -27.16 -1.10 3.65
N ALA A 278 -27.59 -1.63 4.81
CA ALA A 278 -28.85 -2.35 4.91
C ALA A 278 -30.05 -1.46 4.50
N ALA A 279 -31.02 -2.02 3.78
CA ALA A 279 -32.22 -1.30 3.34
C ALA A 279 -33.09 -0.78 4.49
N THR A 280 -32.86 -1.31 5.70
CA THR A 280 -33.51 -0.85 6.95
C THR A 280 -32.88 0.38 7.58
N ASP A 281 -31.68 0.78 7.11
CA ASP A 281 -30.99 1.96 7.61
C ASP A 281 -31.75 3.23 7.22
N ALA A 282 -32.05 4.07 8.18
CA ALA A 282 -32.74 5.34 7.94
C ALA A 282 -31.86 6.41 7.32
N ASN A 283 -30.55 6.16 7.23
CA ASN A 283 -29.55 7.13 6.81
C ASN A 283 -28.53 6.49 5.86
N GLY A 284 -28.16 7.23 4.83
CA GLY A 284 -26.89 7.04 4.13
C GLY A 284 -25.75 7.72 4.89
N THR A 285 -24.53 7.32 4.62
CA THR A 285 -23.32 7.90 5.21
C THR A 285 -22.33 8.28 4.13
N TYR A 286 -21.52 9.30 4.40
CA TYR A 286 -20.30 9.50 3.65
C TYR A 286 -19.18 10.02 4.55
N ASN A 287 -17.95 9.76 4.15
CA ASN A 287 -16.78 10.33 4.80
C ASN A 287 -15.87 11.00 3.78
N THR A 288 -15.15 11.99 4.26
CA THR A 288 -14.09 12.67 3.51
C THR A 288 -12.79 12.45 4.27
N ASN A 289 -11.77 11.99 3.56
CA ASN A 289 -10.40 11.92 4.07
C ASN A 289 -9.58 12.90 3.24
N THR A 290 -8.93 13.85 3.91
CA THR A 290 -8.05 14.83 3.29
C THR A 290 -6.63 14.58 3.75
N ARG A 291 -5.67 14.81 2.86
CA ARG A 291 -4.24 14.84 3.17
C ARG A 291 -3.62 16.03 2.49
N ASP A 292 -2.96 16.87 3.29
CA ASP A 292 -2.07 17.92 2.83
C ASP A 292 -0.65 17.53 3.24
N HIS A 293 0.33 17.71 2.36
CA HIS A 293 1.73 17.43 2.67
C HIS A 293 2.67 18.40 1.98
N TRP A 294 3.85 18.58 2.56
CA TRP A 294 4.97 19.22 1.92
C TRP A 294 6.30 18.64 2.43
N SER A 295 7.32 18.74 1.61
CA SER A 295 8.67 18.35 1.99
C SER A 295 9.72 19.22 1.35
N LEU A 296 10.84 19.40 2.07
CA LEU A 296 12.06 19.99 1.56
C LEU A 296 13.17 18.94 1.68
N SER A 297 13.81 18.59 0.57
CA SER A 297 14.87 17.60 0.55
C SER A 297 16.11 18.14 -0.13
N HIS A 298 17.28 17.63 0.26
CA HIS A 298 18.56 18.00 -0.30
C HIS A 298 19.40 16.75 -0.54
N THR A 299 19.94 16.60 -1.73
CA THR A 299 20.98 15.61 -2.05
C THR A 299 22.29 16.35 -2.31
N GLY A 300 23.34 16.00 -1.59
CA GLY A 300 24.69 16.60 -1.74
C GLY A 300 25.73 15.54 -2.08
N ARG A 301 26.62 15.85 -3.03
CA ARG A 301 27.74 15.01 -3.48
C ARG A 301 29.05 15.62 -3.01
N TRP A 302 29.74 14.96 -2.09
CA TRP A 302 30.92 15.46 -1.38
C TRP A 302 32.13 14.56 -1.71
N GLY A 303 32.59 14.60 -2.96
CA GLY A 303 33.55 13.63 -3.46
C GLY A 303 32.96 12.22 -3.47
N PRO A 304 33.50 11.23 -2.73
CA PRO A 304 32.93 9.88 -2.70
C PRO A 304 31.66 9.76 -1.87
N THR A 305 31.40 10.69 -0.94
CA THR A 305 30.25 10.64 -0.04
C THR A 305 29.05 11.37 -0.63
N THR A 306 27.88 10.73 -0.58
CA THR A 306 26.59 11.37 -0.87
C THR A 306 25.83 11.56 0.43
N SER A 307 25.21 12.74 0.60
CA SER A 307 24.27 13.02 1.69
C SER A 307 22.85 13.20 1.16
N GLU A 308 21.87 12.71 1.89
CA GLU A 308 20.45 12.91 1.62
C GLU A 308 19.79 13.36 2.91
N PHE A 309 19.14 14.53 2.87
CA PHE A 309 18.38 15.08 3.99
C PHE A 309 16.97 15.40 3.54
N SER A 310 16.00 15.15 4.39
CA SER A 310 14.61 15.55 4.14
C SER A 310 13.92 16.03 5.39
N PHE A 311 13.14 17.09 5.26
CA PHE A 311 12.15 17.52 6.22
C PHE A 311 10.78 17.37 5.57
N GLN A 312 9.86 16.70 6.26
CA GLN A 312 8.51 16.42 5.77
C GLN A 312 7.48 16.74 6.83
N GLN A 313 6.38 17.33 6.41
CA GLN A 313 5.16 17.40 7.22
C GLN A 313 3.95 16.94 6.42
N GLU A 314 3.06 16.21 7.09
CA GLU A 314 1.78 15.82 6.54
C GLU A 314 0.66 16.00 7.58
N TRP A 315 -0.52 16.37 7.09
CA TRP A 315 -1.75 16.48 7.85
C TRP A 315 -2.80 15.60 7.18
N ALA A 316 -3.51 14.83 7.98
CA ALA A 316 -4.64 14.06 7.49
C ALA A 316 -5.82 14.22 8.43
N GLU A 317 -6.99 14.45 7.87
CA GLU A 317 -8.25 14.62 8.60
C GLU A 317 -9.32 13.69 8.02
N ARG A 318 -10.14 13.12 8.90
CA ARG A 318 -11.32 12.37 8.51
C ARG A 318 -12.58 13.01 9.08
N THR A 319 -13.45 13.48 8.18
CA THR A 319 -14.78 14.01 8.52
C THR A 319 -15.86 13.02 8.11
N ASN A 320 -16.82 12.73 8.99
CA ASN A 320 -17.91 11.81 8.74
C ASN A 320 -19.26 12.57 8.69
N PHE A 321 -20.13 12.14 7.78
CA PHE A 321 -21.44 12.75 7.55
C PHE A 321 -22.52 11.66 7.50
N THR A 322 -23.71 12.02 7.98
CA THR A 322 -24.91 11.21 7.90
C THR A 322 -25.95 11.95 7.09
N ARG A 323 -26.57 11.28 6.12
CA ARG A 323 -27.65 11.83 5.30
C ARG A 323 -28.95 11.09 5.59
N ASN A 324 -29.93 11.76 6.18
CA ASN A 324 -31.25 11.18 6.38
C ASN A 324 -31.95 10.99 5.04
N ILE A 325 -32.33 9.75 4.71
CA ILE A 325 -32.87 9.39 3.39
C ILE A 325 -34.20 10.05 3.13
N ARG A 326 -35.06 10.14 4.15
CA ARG A 326 -36.41 10.68 4.02
C ARG A 326 -36.46 12.19 3.87
N THR A 327 -35.57 12.90 4.58
CA THR A 327 -35.59 14.38 4.63
C THR A 327 -34.48 15.01 3.73
N GLY A 328 -33.51 14.21 3.29
CA GLY A 328 -32.32 14.70 2.60
C GLY A 328 -31.35 15.50 3.49
N ARG A 329 -31.66 15.67 4.78
CA ARG A 329 -30.83 16.46 5.69
C ARG A 329 -29.49 15.78 5.92
N VAL A 330 -28.42 16.51 5.67
CA VAL A 330 -27.05 16.13 5.98
C VAL A 330 -26.67 16.69 7.34
N THR A 331 -26.07 15.83 8.17
CA THR A 331 -25.53 16.20 9.48
C THR A 331 -24.08 15.76 9.53
N GLU A 332 -23.20 16.68 9.82
CA GLU A 332 -21.79 16.43 10.06
C GLU A 332 -21.61 15.85 11.48
N ASN A 333 -20.78 14.83 11.61
CA ASN A 333 -20.32 14.38 12.90
C ASN A 333 -19.29 15.40 13.42
N PRO A 334 -19.49 16.02 14.58
CA PRO A 334 -18.56 16.99 15.11
C PRO A 334 -17.18 16.43 15.45
N ARG A 335 -17.04 15.10 15.48
CA ARG A 335 -15.76 14.42 15.67
C ARG A 335 -15.05 14.25 14.32
N SER A 336 -13.96 14.94 14.13
CA SER A 336 -13.07 14.89 12.96
C SER A 336 -11.65 14.61 13.43
N PRO A 337 -11.23 13.32 13.56
CA PRO A 337 -9.86 12.99 13.92
C PRO A 337 -8.87 13.56 12.91
N GLU A 338 -7.86 14.28 13.43
CA GLU A 338 -6.76 14.86 12.67
C GLU A 338 -5.44 14.29 13.14
N VAL A 339 -4.57 13.94 12.19
CA VAL A 339 -3.19 13.54 12.43
C VAL A 339 -2.25 14.55 11.79
N ARG A 340 -1.22 14.94 12.54
CA ARG A 340 -0.11 15.72 12.02
C ARG A 340 1.20 15.00 12.32
N ASN A 341 1.94 14.67 11.28
CA ASN A 341 3.24 14.03 11.38
C ASN A 341 4.35 14.94 10.89
N THR A 342 5.46 14.96 11.60
CA THR A 342 6.68 15.69 11.23
C THR A 342 7.83 14.70 11.20
N VAL A 343 8.55 14.60 10.09
CA VAL A 343 9.70 13.73 9.92
C VAL A 343 10.90 14.54 9.49
N LEU A 344 12.02 14.31 10.15
CA LEU A 344 13.35 14.78 9.72
C LEU A 344 14.21 13.54 9.55
N ASP A 345 14.68 13.32 8.33
CA ASP A 345 15.55 12.22 7.93
C ASP A 345 16.86 12.74 7.39
N GLY A 346 17.95 12.03 7.69
CA GLY A 346 19.24 12.33 7.10
C GLY A 346 20.13 11.11 7.04
N LYS A 347 20.78 10.90 5.91
CA LYS A 347 21.79 9.83 5.73
C LYS A 347 22.98 10.29 4.92
N PHE A 348 24.09 9.59 5.15
CA PHE A 348 25.31 9.67 4.35
C PHE A 348 25.60 8.30 3.80
N THR A 349 25.97 8.22 2.52
CA THR A 349 26.42 7.02 1.84
C THR A 349 27.87 7.25 1.43
N THR A 350 28.79 6.47 1.98
CA THR A 350 30.23 6.65 1.81
C THR A 350 30.89 5.36 1.34
N PRO A 351 31.30 5.23 0.09
CA PRO A 351 32.14 4.14 -0.36
C PRO A 351 33.59 4.35 0.11
N PHE A 352 34.25 3.27 0.52
CA PHE A 352 35.66 3.26 0.89
C PHE A 352 36.28 1.86 0.72
N GLU A 353 37.62 1.77 0.74
CA GLU A 353 38.32 0.51 0.64
C GLU A 353 39.04 0.18 1.96
N LEU A 354 38.74 -1.00 2.50
CA LEU A 354 39.38 -1.56 3.68
C LEU A 354 39.25 -3.09 3.67
N PHE A 355 40.31 -3.83 3.28
CA PHE A 355 40.21 -5.30 3.11
C PHE A 355 39.04 -5.75 2.21
N GLY A 356 38.75 -4.99 1.17
CA GLY A 356 37.63 -5.10 0.24
C GLY A 356 36.96 -3.76 0.04
N ASN A 357 35.88 -3.75 -0.72
CA ASN A 357 35.11 -2.54 -0.99
C ASN A 357 33.96 -2.44 0.00
N HIS A 358 33.79 -1.27 0.60
CA HIS A 358 32.71 -0.98 1.53
C HIS A 358 31.80 0.11 0.98
N THR A 359 30.50 0.00 1.26
CA THR A 359 29.53 1.08 1.11
C THR A 359 28.82 1.27 2.44
N LEU A 360 29.26 2.27 3.19
CA LEU A 360 28.72 2.58 4.51
C LEU A 360 27.58 3.59 4.41
N VAL A 361 26.41 3.22 4.90
CA VAL A 361 25.26 4.10 5.07
C VAL A 361 25.12 4.41 6.56
N THR A 362 25.17 5.69 6.92
CA THR A 362 24.93 6.13 8.31
C THR A 362 23.87 7.21 8.30
N GLY A 363 23.01 7.23 9.29
CA GLY A 363 21.97 8.24 9.32
C GLY A 363 21.22 8.34 10.63
N GLY A 364 20.26 9.23 10.64
CA GLY A 364 19.37 9.46 11.75
C GLY A 364 18.01 9.96 11.31
N GLN A 365 17.03 9.74 12.16
CA GLN A 365 15.64 10.13 11.95
C GLN A 365 15.07 10.74 13.21
N TYR A 366 14.25 11.77 13.06
CA TYR A 366 13.35 12.28 14.09
C TYR A 366 11.92 12.22 13.57
N PHE A 367 11.02 11.68 14.37
CA PHE A 367 9.61 11.53 14.04
C PHE A 367 8.74 12.04 15.20
N GLU A 368 7.84 12.98 14.91
CA GLU A 368 6.81 13.45 15.82
C GLU A 368 5.44 13.17 15.20
N ALA A 369 4.62 12.41 15.89
CA ALA A 369 3.22 12.16 15.55
C ALA A 369 2.30 12.85 16.54
N ARG A 370 1.23 13.49 16.03
CA ARG A 370 0.17 14.13 16.83
C ARG A 370 -1.18 13.64 16.34
N LEU A 371 -2.02 13.21 17.27
CA LEU A 371 -3.43 12.89 17.05
C LEU A 371 -4.28 13.90 17.81
N THR A 372 -5.16 14.63 17.13
CA THR A 372 -6.20 15.47 17.73
C THR A 372 -7.55 14.79 17.52
N ASP A 373 -8.26 14.44 18.58
CA ASP A 373 -9.53 13.75 18.53
C ASP A 373 -10.37 14.05 19.78
N GLN A 374 -11.69 13.85 19.70
CA GLN A 374 -12.65 14.13 20.80
C GLN A 374 -12.64 13.10 21.93
N ASN A 375 -11.71 12.12 21.92
CA ASN A 375 -11.65 11.08 22.95
C ASN A 375 -13.03 10.41 23.16
N PRO A 376 -13.50 9.59 22.18
CA PRO A 376 -14.92 9.24 22.04
C PRO A 376 -15.51 8.47 23.23
N GLY A 377 -14.70 7.73 23.97
CA GLY A 377 -15.17 7.04 25.18
C GLY A 377 -15.57 7.99 26.31
N ARG A 378 -14.90 9.15 26.40
CA ARG A 378 -15.21 10.16 27.44
C ARG A 378 -16.40 11.04 27.09
N ARG A 379 -16.82 11.09 25.82
CA ARG A 379 -18.01 11.81 25.34
C ARG A 379 -18.05 13.30 25.72
N THR A 380 -16.89 13.93 25.89
CA THR A 380 -16.79 15.35 26.24
C THR A 380 -17.18 16.27 25.08
N GLY A 381 -17.07 15.78 23.84
CA GLY A 381 -17.26 16.57 22.63
C GLY A 381 -16.19 17.66 22.44
N ARG A 382 -15.07 17.57 23.15
CA ARG A 382 -13.93 18.48 23.07
C ARG A 382 -12.74 17.77 22.48
N ASP A 383 -12.02 18.46 21.61
CA ASP A 383 -10.81 17.96 21.04
C ASP A 383 -9.69 17.93 22.10
N GLU A 384 -8.97 16.83 22.14
CA GLU A 384 -7.79 16.59 22.95
C GLU A 384 -6.64 16.23 22.00
N THR A 385 -5.42 16.67 22.30
CA THR A 385 -4.24 16.37 21.49
C THR A 385 -3.32 15.43 22.23
N PHE A 386 -2.96 14.34 21.55
CA PHE A 386 -2.02 13.32 22.02
C PHE A 386 -0.80 13.33 21.08
N SER A 387 0.40 13.23 21.63
CA SER A 387 1.63 13.23 20.83
C SER A 387 2.57 12.14 21.28
N ALA A 388 3.41 11.71 20.35
CA ALA A 388 4.52 10.82 20.59
C ALA A 388 5.72 11.25 19.75
N THR A 389 6.93 11.19 20.37
CA THR A 389 8.18 11.50 19.69
C THR A 389 9.12 10.31 19.71
N GLN A 390 9.83 10.16 18.61
CA GLN A 390 10.85 9.12 18.43
C GLN A 390 12.04 9.71 17.69
N TRP A 391 13.25 9.31 18.08
CA TRP A 391 14.45 9.54 17.29
C TRP A 391 15.19 8.23 17.06
N ALA A 392 15.98 8.17 16.02
CA ALA A 392 16.77 6.99 15.69
C ALA A 392 18.13 7.37 15.11
N LEU A 393 19.10 6.48 15.33
CA LEU A 393 20.39 6.47 14.67
C LEU A 393 20.59 5.10 14.04
N PHE A 394 21.13 5.05 12.83
CA PHE A 394 21.40 3.79 12.14
C PHE A 394 22.72 3.83 11.37
N LEU A 395 23.25 2.64 11.21
CA LEU A 395 24.36 2.37 10.32
C LEU A 395 24.13 1.03 9.61
N GLU A 396 24.52 0.95 8.34
CA GLU A 396 24.55 -0.29 7.57
C GLU A 396 25.77 -0.26 6.66
N ASP A 397 26.57 -1.32 6.65
CA ASP A 397 27.74 -1.45 5.82
C ASP A 397 27.61 -2.67 4.91
N GLU A 398 27.68 -2.46 3.61
CA GLU A 398 27.88 -3.50 2.64
C GLU A 398 29.38 -3.67 2.40
N TRP A 399 29.93 -4.76 2.90
CA TRP A 399 31.31 -5.14 2.72
C TRP A 399 31.45 -6.19 1.61
N ARG A 400 31.93 -5.78 0.46
CA ARG A 400 32.27 -6.65 -0.66
C ARG A 400 33.68 -7.21 -0.42
N ILE A 401 33.72 -8.37 0.26
CA ILE A 401 34.94 -9.05 0.71
C ILE A 401 35.77 -9.50 -0.50
N VAL A 402 35.09 -10.00 -1.53
CA VAL A 402 35.61 -10.38 -2.84
C VAL A 402 34.60 -9.99 -3.91
N ASP A 403 34.96 -9.95 -5.18
CA ASP A 403 34.09 -9.44 -6.25
C ASP A 403 32.73 -10.14 -6.33
N ASN A 404 32.66 -11.41 -5.94
CA ASN A 404 31.45 -12.22 -6.03
C ASN A 404 30.78 -12.50 -4.67
N PHE A 405 31.25 -11.88 -3.56
CA PHE A 405 30.62 -12.05 -2.26
C PHE A 405 30.59 -10.75 -1.46
N ALA A 406 29.40 -10.34 -1.11
CA ALA A 406 29.13 -9.19 -0.24
C ALA A 406 28.44 -9.63 1.06
N LEU A 407 28.80 -8.99 2.17
CA LEU A 407 28.18 -9.16 3.48
C LEU A 407 27.65 -7.81 3.94
N THR A 408 26.35 -7.71 4.17
CA THR A 408 25.70 -6.49 4.69
C THR A 408 25.42 -6.66 6.17
N GLY A 409 25.97 -5.77 7.00
CA GLY A 409 25.69 -5.69 8.43
C GLY A 409 25.04 -4.37 8.78
N GLY A 410 23.90 -4.41 9.45
CA GLY A 410 23.14 -3.21 9.84
C GLY A 410 22.74 -3.22 11.31
N LEU A 411 22.65 -2.03 11.88
CA LEU A 411 22.15 -1.81 13.23
C LEU A 411 21.44 -0.46 13.31
N ARG A 412 20.25 -0.46 13.89
CA ARG A 412 19.50 0.75 14.21
C ARG A 412 19.13 0.77 15.69
N LEU A 413 19.27 1.92 16.29
CA LEU A 413 18.75 2.25 17.61
C LEU A 413 17.61 3.25 17.43
N ASP A 414 16.41 2.86 17.80
CA ASP A 414 15.26 3.74 17.96
C ASP A 414 15.03 4.03 19.44
N ASN A 415 14.74 5.28 19.78
CA ASN A 415 14.35 5.70 21.13
C ASN A 415 13.00 6.41 21.05
N HIS A 416 12.01 5.83 21.66
CA HIS A 416 10.67 6.38 21.74
C HIS A 416 10.36 6.88 23.16
N GLU A 417 9.72 8.02 23.30
CA GLU A 417 9.49 8.69 24.60
C GLU A 417 8.68 7.84 25.62
N LYS A 418 7.92 6.83 25.16
CA LYS A 418 7.06 6.01 26.04
C LYS A 418 7.66 4.63 26.33
N TYR A 419 8.13 3.89 25.32
CA TYR A 419 8.64 2.52 25.50
C TYR A 419 10.18 2.42 25.40
N GLY A 420 10.90 3.56 25.31
CA GLY A 420 12.36 3.59 25.42
C GLY A 420 13.09 3.10 24.18
N ASN A 421 14.18 2.37 24.39
CA ASN A 421 15.12 1.95 23.36
C ASN A 421 14.70 0.63 22.70
N HIS A 422 14.83 0.57 21.37
CA HIS A 422 14.71 -0.65 20.58
C HIS A 422 15.91 -0.77 19.62
N PHE A 423 16.49 -1.99 19.52
CA PHE A 423 17.58 -2.29 18.59
C PHE A 423 17.10 -3.20 17.48
N SER A 424 17.41 -2.84 16.24
CA SER A 424 17.08 -3.61 15.04
C SER A 424 18.36 -4.01 14.31
N PRO A 425 18.98 -5.16 14.65
CA PRO A 425 20.12 -5.69 13.92
C PRO A 425 19.70 -6.40 12.62
N ARG A 426 20.64 -6.43 11.65
CA ARG A 426 20.53 -7.16 10.38
C ARG A 426 21.91 -7.70 9.99
N LEU A 427 21.91 -8.91 9.42
CA LEU A 427 23.09 -9.49 8.77
C LEU A 427 22.62 -10.27 7.53
N TYR A 428 23.18 -9.95 6.36
CA TYR A 428 22.74 -10.54 5.11
C TYR A 428 23.94 -10.75 4.16
N GLY A 429 24.02 -11.93 3.57
CA GLY A 429 25.05 -12.30 2.60
C GLY A 429 24.47 -12.39 1.19
N VAL A 430 25.25 -11.95 0.20
CA VAL A 430 24.95 -12.10 -1.24
C VAL A 430 26.16 -12.72 -1.90
N TRP A 431 25.98 -13.87 -2.52
CA TRP A 431 27.03 -14.63 -3.20
C TRP A 431 26.66 -14.90 -4.66
N SER A 432 27.35 -14.24 -5.58
CA SER A 432 27.29 -14.55 -7.01
C SER A 432 28.15 -15.79 -7.27
N ALA A 433 27.56 -16.98 -7.08
CA ALA A 433 28.26 -18.26 -7.21
C ALA A 433 28.77 -18.52 -8.63
N THR A 434 28.01 -18.05 -9.63
CA THR A 434 28.38 -17.97 -11.04
C THR A 434 27.86 -16.66 -11.63
N GLU A 435 28.12 -16.39 -12.90
CA GLU A 435 27.56 -15.23 -13.61
C GLU A 435 26.01 -15.30 -13.64
N GLU A 436 25.45 -16.50 -13.69
CA GLU A 436 24.02 -16.77 -13.76
C GLU A 436 23.35 -17.02 -12.39
N LEU A 437 24.10 -17.52 -11.40
CA LEU A 437 23.53 -17.95 -10.11
C LEU A 437 23.98 -17.06 -8.97
N THR A 438 23.02 -16.43 -8.31
CA THR A 438 23.21 -15.69 -7.07
C THR A 438 22.46 -16.37 -5.93
N ILE A 439 23.15 -16.60 -4.82
CA ILE A 439 22.56 -17.11 -3.57
C ILE A 439 22.59 -15.99 -2.54
N LYS A 440 21.47 -15.75 -1.88
CA LYS A 440 21.35 -14.72 -0.85
C LYS A 440 20.74 -15.32 0.42
N GLY A 441 21.06 -14.73 1.55
CA GLY A 441 20.39 -15.11 2.78
C GLY A 441 20.88 -14.34 3.99
N GLY A 442 20.05 -14.33 5.02
CA GLY A 442 20.39 -13.59 6.22
C GLY A 442 19.34 -13.63 7.30
N ILE A 443 19.60 -12.82 8.31
CA ILE A 443 18.74 -12.59 9.46
C ILE A 443 18.44 -11.10 9.51
N SER A 444 17.17 -10.75 9.65
CA SER A 444 16.72 -9.37 9.83
C SER A 444 15.69 -9.30 10.95
N THR A 445 15.70 -8.19 11.67
CA THR A 445 14.71 -7.93 12.72
C THR A 445 13.82 -6.77 12.34
N GLY A 446 12.58 -6.81 12.81
CA GLY A 446 11.61 -5.75 12.64
C GLY A 446 10.92 -5.45 13.96
N PHE A 447 10.41 -4.22 14.07
CA PHE A 447 9.51 -3.87 15.14
C PHE A 447 8.42 -2.93 14.64
N ARG A 448 7.33 -2.89 15.40
CA ARG A 448 6.26 -1.92 15.21
C ARG A 448 5.94 -1.25 16.54
N ALA A 449 6.04 0.06 16.55
CA ALA A 449 5.61 0.89 17.65
C ALA A 449 4.09 0.79 17.85
N PRO A 450 3.57 0.74 19.08
CA PRO A 450 2.15 0.90 19.32
C PRO A 450 1.65 2.24 18.78
N GLU A 451 0.44 2.25 18.24
CA GLU A 451 -0.22 3.48 17.76
C GLU A 451 -0.50 4.44 18.93
N ILE A 452 -0.55 5.77 18.66
CA ILE A 452 -0.83 6.79 19.69
C ILE A 452 -2.09 6.44 20.47
N ARG A 453 -3.16 6.01 19.80
CA ARG A 453 -4.43 5.63 20.45
C ARG A 453 -4.31 4.45 21.41
N GLN A 454 -3.30 3.59 21.24
CA GLN A 454 -3.08 2.41 22.08
C GLN A 454 -2.30 2.76 23.34
N ILE A 455 -1.40 3.76 23.27
CA ILE A 455 -0.49 4.13 24.37
C ILE A 455 -0.80 5.46 25.05
N ALA A 456 -1.64 6.32 24.45
CA ALA A 456 -1.92 7.63 25.00
C ALA A 456 -2.68 7.51 26.35
N PRO A 457 -2.12 7.98 27.47
CA PRO A 457 -2.78 7.89 28.75
C PRO A 457 -4.10 8.65 28.73
N GLY A 458 -5.17 7.99 29.15
CA GLY A 458 -6.50 8.60 29.21
C GLY A 458 -7.26 8.67 27.86
N TYR A 459 -6.67 8.25 26.76
CA TYR A 459 -7.40 8.09 25.52
C TYR A 459 -8.29 6.84 25.61
N ALA A 460 -9.58 7.01 25.37
CA ALA A 460 -10.60 5.96 25.49
C ALA A 460 -11.37 5.87 24.15
N TYR A 461 -11.04 4.90 23.31
CA TYR A 461 -11.77 4.73 22.05
C TYR A 461 -12.84 3.66 22.14
N THR A 462 -13.96 3.91 21.46
CA THR A 462 -15.13 3.03 21.53
C THR A 462 -14.99 1.80 20.65
N THR A 463 -15.50 0.66 21.13
CA THR A 463 -15.59 -0.60 20.39
C THR A 463 -17.02 -1.18 20.47
N GLY A 464 -17.30 -2.16 19.61
CA GLY A 464 -18.62 -2.83 19.56
C GLY A 464 -19.44 -2.49 18.31
N GLY A 465 -18.94 -1.59 17.44
CA GLY A 465 -19.57 -1.22 16.16
C GLY A 465 -20.92 -0.50 16.32
N GLY A 466 -21.54 -0.15 15.18
CA GLY A 466 -22.81 0.60 15.13
C GLY A 466 -24.03 -0.13 15.68
N GLY A 467 -23.93 -1.44 15.95
CA GLY A 467 -25.01 -2.26 16.51
C GLY A 467 -24.94 -2.46 18.03
N CYS A 468 -23.92 -1.89 18.70
CA CYS A 468 -23.83 -2.04 20.16
C CYS A 468 -24.87 -1.17 20.89
N SER A 469 -25.36 -1.67 22.01
CA SER A 469 -26.24 -0.93 22.90
C SER A 469 -25.46 -0.23 24.00
N TYR A 470 -25.64 1.08 24.15
CA TYR A 470 -25.06 1.87 25.23
C TYR A 470 -26.00 1.83 26.48
N GLY A 471 -25.42 1.55 27.65
CA GLY A 471 -26.16 1.48 28.90
C GLY A 471 -25.55 0.49 29.91
N PRO A 472 -26.06 0.48 31.17
CA PRO A 472 -25.52 -0.38 32.24
C PRO A 472 -25.56 -1.88 31.90
N SER A 473 -26.52 -2.31 31.09
CA SER A 473 -26.64 -3.67 30.57
C SER A 473 -26.19 -3.77 29.09
N GLY A 474 -25.66 -2.68 28.53
CA GLY A 474 -25.35 -2.56 27.11
C GLY A 474 -24.10 -3.35 26.69
N THR A 475 -23.92 -3.41 25.37
CA THR A 475 -22.83 -4.16 24.72
C THR A 475 -21.71 -3.28 24.19
N CYS A 476 -21.90 -1.94 24.13
CA CYS A 476 -20.81 -1.03 23.75
C CYS A 476 -19.63 -1.14 24.72
N GLY A 477 -18.44 -1.11 24.18
CA GLY A 477 -17.20 -1.17 24.95
C GLY A 477 -16.34 0.06 24.75
N VAL A 478 -15.35 0.19 25.61
CA VAL A 478 -14.27 1.17 25.53
C VAL A 478 -12.94 0.45 25.71
N ILE A 479 -11.97 0.82 24.88
CA ILE A 479 -10.58 0.36 25.01
C ILE A 479 -9.77 1.56 25.50
N ILE A 480 -9.01 1.38 26.58
CA ILE A 480 -8.22 2.44 27.18
C ILE A 480 -6.78 2.31 26.72
N GLY A 481 -6.15 3.44 26.37
CA GLY A 481 -4.73 3.49 26.02
C GLY A 481 -3.88 3.10 27.23
N ASP A 482 -2.93 2.17 27.02
CA ASP A 482 -1.99 1.69 28.04
C ASP A 482 -0.55 2.13 27.69
N PRO A 483 0.06 3.03 28.47
CA PRO A 483 1.43 3.50 28.23
C PRO A 483 2.50 2.43 28.51
N ASN A 484 2.14 1.27 29.07
CA ASN A 484 3.07 0.18 29.35
C ASN A 484 3.17 -0.86 28.22
N LEU A 485 2.45 -0.68 27.12
CA LEU A 485 2.57 -1.55 25.96
C LEU A 485 4.00 -1.52 25.40
N GLU A 486 4.51 -2.69 25.09
CA GLU A 486 5.78 -2.88 24.38
C GLU A 486 5.58 -2.84 22.87
N ALA A 487 6.65 -2.55 22.14
CA ALA A 487 6.67 -2.67 20.70
C ALA A 487 6.54 -4.14 20.26
N GLU A 488 5.77 -4.38 19.20
CA GLU A 488 5.72 -5.69 18.53
C GLU A 488 7.06 -5.97 17.84
N LYS A 489 7.53 -7.20 17.83
CA LYS A 489 8.88 -7.58 17.36
C LYS A 489 8.79 -8.75 16.39
N SER A 490 9.71 -8.79 15.43
CA SER A 490 9.91 -9.96 14.57
C SER A 490 11.39 -10.26 14.36
N THR A 491 11.69 -11.54 14.17
CA THR A 491 13.00 -12.02 13.68
C THR A 491 12.74 -12.90 12.46
N SER A 492 13.32 -12.54 11.32
CA SER A 492 13.15 -13.25 10.07
C SER A 492 14.47 -13.84 9.59
N TYR A 493 14.40 -15.08 9.14
CA TYR A 493 15.47 -15.81 8.48
C TYR A 493 15.06 -16.04 7.03
N GLU A 494 15.98 -15.81 6.12
CA GLU A 494 15.71 -15.96 4.69
C GLU A 494 16.88 -16.59 3.98
N VAL A 495 16.59 -17.44 2.97
CA VAL A 495 17.54 -17.91 1.99
C VAL A 495 16.88 -17.90 0.61
N ALA A 496 17.58 -17.38 -0.38
CA ALA A 496 17.12 -17.27 -1.76
C ALA A 496 18.16 -17.72 -2.75
N ALA A 497 17.73 -18.31 -3.85
CA ALA A 497 18.54 -18.59 -5.01
C ALA A 497 17.90 -17.95 -6.23
N LEU A 498 18.70 -17.20 -6.98
CA LEU A 498 18.29 -16.50 -8.20
C LEU A 498 19.19 -17.00 -9.34
N TRP A 499 18.57 -17.49 -10.41
CA TRP A 499 19.28 -17.94 -11.59
C TRP A 499 18.74 -17.24 -12.83
N ASP A 500 19.63 -16.73 -13.68
CA ASP A 500 19.29 -15.98 -14.88
C ASP A 500 20.36 -16.22 -15.96
N ASN A 501 19.98 -16.82 -17.07
CA ASN A 501 20.86 -17.05 -18.23
C ASN A 501 20.53 -16.14 -19.42
N GLY A 502 19.68 -15.11 -19.21
CA GLY A 502 19.21 -14.21 -20.25
C GLY A 502 17.92 -14.67 -20.93
N ASP A 503 17.70 -15.95 -21.16
CA ASP A 503 16.46 -16.49 -21.74
C ASP A 503 15.45 -16.87 -20.67
N VAL A 504 15.93 -17.33 -19.50
CA VAL A 504 15.09 -17.76 -18.37
C VAL A 504 15.67 -17.20 -17.08
N ALA A 505 14.83 -16.54 -16.29
CA ALA A 505 15.13 -16.14 -14.93
C ALA A 505 14.26 -16.90 -13.93
N LEU A 506 14.88 -17.53 -12.93
CA LEU A 506 14.22 -18.30 -11.88
C LEU A 506 14.60 -17.73 -10.52
N GLY A 507 13.63 -17.71 -9.60
CA GLY A 507 13.85 -17.35 -8.22
C GLY A 507 13.16 -18.33 -7.28
N ALA A 508 13.84 -18.70 -6.19
CA ALA A 508 13.27 -19.49 -5.11
C ALA A 508 13.73 -18.88 -3.78
N THR A 509 12.80 -18.57 -2.91
CA THR A 509 13.07 -18.01 -1.58
C THR A 509 12.33 -18.83 -0.53
N TYR A 510 13.02 -19.27 0.51
CA TYR A 510 12.42 -19.76 1.76
C TYR A 510 12.58 -18.69 2.83
N PHE A 511 11.51 -18.45 3.60
CA PHE A 511 11.52 -17.55 4.73
C PHE A 511 10.86 -18.16 5.96
N TYR A 512 11.35 -17.74 7.13
CA TYR A 512 10.79 -18.09 8.43
C TYR A 512 10.83 -16.84 9.31
N THR A 513 9.69 -16.44 9.87
CA THR A 513 9.55 -15.27 10.73
C THR A 513 8.93 -15.67 12.07
N ASP A 514 9.63 -15.39 13.14
CA ASP A 514 9.15 -15.45 14.53
C ASP A 514 8.63 -14.07 14.93
N PHE A 515 7.37 -14.00 15.31
CA PHE A 515 6.66 -12.77 15.64
C PHE A 515 6.22 -12.78 17.10
N LYS A 516 6.59 -11.75 17.86
CA LYS A 516 6.41 -11.66 19.31
C LYS A 516 5.75 -10.37 19.74
N ASP A 517 5.19 -10.39 20.96
CA ASP A 517 4.62 -9.23 21.63
C ASP A 517 3.50 -8.56 20.84
N LYS A 518 2.74 -9.32 20.02
CA LYS A 518 1.63 -8.78 19.25
C LYS A 518 0.63 -8.07 20.14
N ILE A 519 0.25 -6.85 19.76
CA ILE A 519 -0.74 -6.09 20.50
C ILE A 519 -2.14 -6.56 20.12
N SER A 520 -2.86 -7.01 21.13
CA SER A 520 -4.26 -7.43 21.02
C SER A 520 -5.10 -6.69 22.05
N ASN A 521 -6.42 -6.86 22.00
CA ASN A 521 -7.31 -6.31 23.01
C ASN A 521 -8.29 -7.38 23.51
N ALA A 522 -8.57 -7.37 24.81
CA ALA A 522 -9.49 -8.31 25.45
C ALA A 522 -10.50 -7.61 26.34
N LEU A 523 -11.66 -8.25 26.44
CA LEU A 523 -12.71 -7.87 27.37
C LEU A 523 -12.27 -8.20 28.81
N VAL A 524 -12.30 -7.21 29.68
CA VAL A 524 -12.06 -7.43 31.12
C VAL A 524 -13.25 -8.14 31.73
N LEU A 525 -12.99 -9.25 32.43
CA LEU A 525 -14.00 -10.00 33.16
C LEU A 525 -13.85 -9.81 34.67
N ASN A 526 -14.97 -9.70 35.35
CA ASN A 526 -15.04 -9.80 36.80
C ASN A 526 -14.76 -11.26 37.27
N PRO A 527 -14.46 -11.50 38.54
CA PRO A 527 -14.23 -12.87 39.06
C PRO A 527 -15.43 -13.83 38.85
N ASP A 528 -16.62 -13.32 38.68
CA ASP A 528 -17.84 -14.10 38.39
C ASP A 528 -18.05 -14.38 36.90
N GLY A 529 -17.08 -13.99 36.02
CA GLY A 529 -17.14 -14.16 34.57
C GLY A 529 -18.00 -13.12 33.84
N THR A 530 -18.59 -12.15 34.53
CA THR A 530 -19.35 -11.06 33.88
C THR A 530 -18.41 -9.99 33.34
N PRO A 531 -18.79 -9.29 32.20
CA PRO A 531 -18.00 -8.17 31.69
C PRO A 531 -17.83 -7.04 32.71
N ALA A 532 -16.60 -6.67 33.01
CA ALA A 532 -16.31 -5.51 33.82
C ALA A 532 -16.78 -4.23 33.13
N ARG A 533 -17.14 -3.24 33.92
CA ARG A 533 -17.58 -1.92 33.46
C ARG A 533 -16.51 -0.88 33.72
N TRP A 534 -16.35 0.05 32.78
CA TRP A 534 -15.38 1.15 32.93
C TRP A 534 -15.77 2.04 34.13
N SER A 535 -14.79 2.39 34.97
CA SER A 535 -15.05 3.15 36.20
C SER A 535 -15.51 4.59 35.95
N GLU A 536 -15.09 5.22 34.83
CA GLU A 536 -15.46 6.59 34.48
C GLU A 536 -16.85 6.65 33.81
N ASP A 537 -17.27 5.59 33.10
CA ASP A 537 -18.61 5.47 32.52
C ASP A 537 -19.08 4.00 32.52
N ARG A 538 -19.88 3.62 33.48
CA ARG A 538 -20.41 2.25 33.68
C ARG A 538 -21.34 1.77 32.55
N ASN A 539 -21.70 2.62 31.59
CA ASN A 539 -22.45 2.23 30.41
C ASN A 539 -21.59 1.50 29.36
N TYR A 540 -20.27 1.56 29.49
CA TYR A 540 -19.33 0.82 28.65
C TYR A 540 -18.79 -0.43 29.33
N ARG A 541 -18.63 -1.52 28.55
CA ARG A 541 -17.77 -2.65 28.92
C ARG A 541 -16.32 -2.20 28.81
N LEU A 542 -15.48 -2.63 29.73
CA LEU A 542 -14.06 -2.31 29.73
C LEU A 542 -13.27 -3.32 28.92
N TRP A 543 -12.46 -2.83 28.02
CA TRP A 543 -11.45 -3.58 27.27
C TRP A 543 -10.08 -2.96 27.56
N TYR A 544 -9.02 -3.74 27.44
CA TYR A 544 -7.66 -3.26 27.52
C TYR A 544 -6.81 -3.80 26.37
N ASN A 545 -5.76 -3.07 26.00
CA ASN A 545 -4.70 -3.54 25.10
C ASN A 545 -3.62 -4.27 25.92
N TYR A 546 -2.99 -5.27 25.31
CA TYR A 546 -1.93 -6.05 25.96
C TYR A 546 -1.05 -6.72 24.89
N ASN A 547 0.19 -7.07 25.27
CA ASN A 547 1.12 -7.82 24.44
C ASN A 547 1.07 -9.29 24.87
N ILE A 548 0.60 -10.21 24.01
CA ILE A 548 0.57 -11.63 24.40
C ILE A 548 0.86 -12.61 23.28
N ASP A 549 0.64 -12.24 22.04
CA ASP A 549 0.53 -13.27 21.04
C ASP A 549 1.87 -13.48 20.32
N ASP A 550 2.38 -14.71 20.39
CA ASP A 550 3.45 -15.18 19.53
C ASP A 550 2.85 -15.85 18.30
N ALA A 551 3.43 -15.61 17.13
CA ALA A 551 3.05 -16.27 15.89
C ALA A 551 4.30 -16.63 15.08
N VAL A 552 4.18 -17.69 14.28
CA VAL A 552 5.20 -18.09 13.31
C VAL A 552 4.61 -17.96 11.92
N ILE A 553 5.41 -17.43 11.00
CA ILE A 553 5.06 -17.35 9.59
C ILE A 553 6.24 -17.92 8.81
N GLN A 554 5.98 -18.89 7.92
CA GLN A 554 7.01 -19.48 7.07
C GLN A 554 6.45 -19.76 5.68
N GLY A 555 7.32 -19.81 4.68
CA GLY A 555 6.84 -20.07 3.35
C GLY A 555 7.92 -20.19 2.30
N VAL A 556 7.46 -20.45 1.09
CA VAL A 556 8.28 -20.52 -0.12
C VAL A 556 7.69 -19.60 -1.18
N GLU A 557 8.54 -18.78 -1.76
CA GLU A 557 8.20 -17.93 -2.91
C GLU A 557 9.00 -18.42 -4.13
N LEU A 558 8.30 -18.70 -5.22
CA LEU A 558 8.90 -19.11 -6.49
C LEU A 558 8.55 -18.09 -7.56
N THR A 559 9.52 -17.76 -8.41
CA THR A 559 9.31 -16.90 -9.59
C THR A 559 9.96 -17.52 -10.80
N ALA A 560 9.37 -17.33 -11.97
CA ALA A 560 9.91 -17.71 -13.23
C ALA A 560 9.57 -16.65 -14.28
N THR A 561 10.54 -16.23 -15.07
CA THR A 561 10.36 -15.43 -16.27
C THR A 561 11.04 -16.16 -17.41
N TRP A 562 10.30 -16.40 -18.49
CA TRP A 562 10.81 -17.04 -19.70
C TRP A 562 10.59 -16.11 -20.90
N TYR A 563 11.69 -15.66 -21.48
CA TYR A 563 11.71 -14.91 -22.74
C TYR A 563 11.66 -15.93 -23.89
N ALA A 564 10.46 -16.52 -24.12
CA ALA A 564 10.26 -17.63 -25.02
C ALA A 564 10.61 -17.29 -26.49
N THR A 565 10.31 -16.08 -26.90
CA THR A 565 10.76 -15.46 -28.14
C THR A 565 10.96 -13.96 -27.90
N PRO A 566 11.58 -13.20 -28.82
CA PRO A 566 11.66 -11.73 -28.70
C PRO A 566 10.28 -11.05 -28.52
N GLU A 567 9.22 -11.71 -28.99
CA GLU A 567 7.84 -11.18 -28.92
C GLU A 567 7.02 -11.75 -27.77
N LEU A 568 7.43 -12.85 -27.14
CA LEU A 568 6.62 -13.54 -26.10
C LEU A 568 7.40 -13.74 -24.81
N THR A 569 6.94 -13.08 -23.76
CA THR A 569 7.44 -13.27 -22.40
C THR A 569 6.36 -13.94 -21.54
N LEU A 570 6.75 -15.01 -20.85
CA LEU A 570 5.90 -15.69 -19.85
C LEU A 570 6.48 -15.43 -18.46
N ARG A 571 5.63 -14.96 -17.54
CA ARG A 571 6.00 -14.71 -16.14
C ARG A 571 5.07 -15.50 -15.22
N GLY A 572 5.63 -16.14 -14.23
CA GLY A 572 4.86 -16.86 -13.22
C GLY A 572 5.42 -16.68 -11.85
N ASN A 573 4.56 -16.66 -10.86
CA ASN A 573 4.96 -16.73 -9.46
C ASN A 573 4.01 -17.63 -8.67
N TYR A 574 4.55 -18.20 -7.60
CA TYR A 574 3.81 -19.01 -6.65
C TYR A 574 4.31 -18.68 -5.24
N THR A 575 3.39 -18.54 -4.30
CA THR A 575 3.68 -18.34 -2.89
C THR A 575 2.93 -19.38 -2.07
N TYR A 576 3.67 -20.10 -1.23
CA TYR A 576 3.14 -20.90 -0.13
C TYR A 576 3.43 -20.15 1.17
N THR A 577 2.41 -19.89 1.99
CA THR A 577 2.55 -19.23 3.29
C THR A 577 1.81 -20.03 4.35
N HIS A 578 2.55 -20.56 5.30
CA HIS A 578 1.99 -21.18 6.50
C HIS A 578 2.18 -20.25 7.68
N SER A 579 1.11 -19.91 8.38
CA SER A 579 1.15 -19.11 9.60
C SER A 579 0.41 -19.82 10.73
N GLU A 580 0.89 -19.64 11.97
CA GLU A 580 0.27 -20.25 13.15
C GLU A 580 0.43 -19.31 14.36
N GLN A 581 -0.65 -19.02 15.04
CA GLN A 581 -0.66 -18.36 16.34
C GLN A 581 -0.26 -19.39 17.39
N LYS A 582 0.85 -19.13 18.11
CA LYS A 582 1.44 -20.07 19.07
C LYS A 582 0.89 -19.92 20.48
N THR A 583 0.29 -18.76 20.76
CA THR A 583 -0.28 -18.43 22.07
C THR A 583 -1.60 -17.67 21.90
N GLY A 584 -2.28 -17.38 22.99
CA GLY A 584 -3.49 -16.55 23.03
C GLY A 584 -4.78 -17.31 22.75
N ASP A 585 -5.85 -16.54 22.57
CA ASP A 585 -7.22 -17.08 22.43
C ASP A 585 -7.40 -17.92 21.14
N TYR A 586 -6.53 -17.75 20.16
CA TYR A 586 -6.62 -18.40 18.84
C TYR A 586 -5.40 -19.28 18.53
N GLU A 587 -4.75 -19.81 19.57
CA GLU A 587 -3.65 -20.77 19.42
C GLU A 587 -4.00 -21.91 18.45
N GLY A 588 -3.09 -22.17 17.49
CA GLY A 588 -3.25 -23.16 16.43
C GLY A 588 -3.96 -22.63 15.18
N PHE A 589 -4.55 -21.44 15.20
CA PHE A 589 -5.10 -20.81 14.00
C PHE A 589 -4.04 -20.09 13.18
N PRO A 590 -4.21 -20.04 11.83
CA PRO A 590 -3.40 -19.17 11.00
C PRO A 590 -3.68 -17.69 11.31
N LEU A 591 -2.82 -16.81 10.83
CA LEU A 591 -3.10 -15.37 10.79
C LEU A 591 -4.27 -15.11 9.83
N ALA A 592 -5.15 -14.20 10.22
CA ALA A 592 -6.33 -13.87 9.43
C ALA A 592 -5.97 -13.30 8.05
N ARG A 593 -6.76 -13.63 7.03
CA ARG A 593 -6.62 -13.13 5.66
C ARG A 593 -5.28 -13.50 5.00
N THR A 594 -4.73 -14.64 5.39
CA THR A 594 -3.49 -15.16 4.81
C THR A 594 -3.82 -16.45 4.05
N PRO A 595 -3.95 -16.40 2.71
CA PRO A 595 -4.14 -17.61 1.91
C PRO A 595 -2.87 -18.47 1.96
N GLU A 596 -3.06 -19.77 2.11
CA GLU A 596 -1.93 -20.70 2.18
C GLU A 596 -1.21 -20.83 0.83
N HIS A 597 -1.95 -20.71 -0.27
CA HIS A 597 -1.44 -20.83 -1.63
C HIS A 597 -1.89 -19.65 -2.49
N MET A 598 -0.96 -19.02 -3.18
CA MET A 598 -1.23 -18.03 -4.20
C MET A 598 -0.40 -18.30 -5.45
N ALA A 599 -0.94 -18.03 -6.62
CA ALA A 599 -0.22 -18.15 -7.88
C ALA A 599 -0.68 -17.13 -8.89
N ASN A 600 0.25 -16.68 -9.73
CA ASN A 600 -0.03 -15.87 -10.90
C ASN A 600 0.72 -16.45 -12.10
N LEU A 601 0.11 -16.42 -13.26
CA LEU A 601 0.74 -16.75 -14.54
C LEU A 601 0.32 -15.69 -15.56
N ARG A 602 1.29 -14.97 -16.11
CA ARG A 602 1.10 -13.90 -17.08
C ARG A 602 1.87 -14.18 -18.35
N GLY A 603 1.24 -13.91 -19.50
CA GLY A 603 1.89 -13.87 -20.80
C GLY A 603 1.75 -12.48 -21.41
N ASP A 604 2.85 -11.92 -21.87
CA ASP A 604 2.91 -10.66 -22.63
C ASP A 604 3.41 -10.96 -24.04
N TRP A 605 2.66 -10.54 -25.06
CA TRP A 605 2.92 -10.82 -26.46
C TRP A 605 2.92 -9.56 -27.31
N VAL A 606 4.05 -9.26 -27.94
CA VAL A 606 4.16 -8.26 -29.00
C VAL A 606 3.64 -8.92 -30.29
N THR A 607 2.48 -8.48 -30.76
CA THR A 607 1.83 -9.13 -31.90
C THR A 607 2.47 -8.76 -33.23
N PRO A 608 2.24 -9.52 -34.32
CA PRO A 608 2.69 -9.14 -35.65
C PRO A 608 2.06 -7.85 -36.20
N ILE A 609 1.04 -7.30 -35.54
CA ILE A 609 0.42 -6.02 -35.88
C ILE A 609 1.25 -4.92 -35.23
N ASN A 610 1.80 -4.04 -36.06
CA ASN A 610 2.65 -2.94 -35.59
C ASN A 610 1.94 -2.10 -34.52
N GLY A 611 2.60 -1.89 -33.39
CA GLY A 611 2.11 -1.12 -32.24
C GLY A 611 1.05 -1.83 -31.38
N LEU A 612 0.73 -3.12 -31.65
CA LEU A 612 -0.22 -3.89 -30.83
C LEU A 612 0.51 -4.90 -29.93
N GLU A 613 0.35 -4.75 -28.63
CA GLU A 613 0.75 -5.71 -27.61
C GLU A 613 -0.50 -6.31 -26.95
N ALA A 614 -0.45 -7.58 -26.60
CA ALA A 614 -1.52 -8.27 -25.90
C ALA A 614 -0.98 -8.97 -24.65
N TRP A 615 -1.82 -9.16 -23.65
CA TRP A 615 -1.44 -9.87 -22.44
C TRP A 615 -2.61 -10.69 -21.89
N ALA A 616 -2.27 -11.72 -21.12
CA ALA A 616 -3.23 -12.49 -20.34
C ALA A 616 -2.62 -12.83 -18.96
N SER A 617 -3.42 -12.78 -17.91
CA SER A 617 -3.01 -13.06 -16.53
C SER A 617 -4.01 -13.96 -15.83
N LEU A 618 -3.57 -15.13 -15.38
CA LEU A 618 -4.33 -16.07 -14.57
C LEU A 618 -3.91 -15.93 -13.12
N ASN A 619 -4.86 -15.60 -12.25
CA ASN A 619 -4.63 -15.35 -10.83
C ASN A 619 -5.38 -16.39 -10.00
N TYR A 620 -4.66 -17.10 -9.12
CA TYR A 620 -5.20 -18.02 -8.14
C TYR A 620 -4.99 -17.48 -6.72
N HIS A 621 -6.09 -17.38 -5.98
CA HIS A 621 -6.12 -17.03 -4.56
C HIS A 621 -6.64 -18.24 -3.78
N GLY A 622 -5.82 -18.77 -2.88
CA GLY A 622 -6.13 -19.97 -2.09
C GLY A 622 -7.20 -19.73 -1.03
N SER A 623 -7.63 -20.81 -0.40
CA SER A 623 -8.54 -20.73 0.73
C SER A 623 -7.87 -20.08 1.95
N GLU A 624 -8.69 -19.40 2.75
CA GLU A 624 -8.25 -18.72 3.97
C GLU A 624 -9.01 -19.24 5.18
N ILE A 625 -8.38 -19.17 6.36
CA ILE A 625 -9.05 -19.45 7.64
C ILE A 625 -8.88 -18.23 8.54
N ASN A 626 -10.00 -17.71 9.05
CA ASN A 626 -9.98 -16.67 10.08
C ASN A 626 -10.41 -17.26 11.43
N ALA A 627 -9.66 -16.92 12.47
CA ALA A 627 -10.02 -17.21 13.84
C ALA A 627 -11.23 -16.34 14.27
N GLY A 628 -12.16 -16.95 14.98
CA GLY A 628 -13.34 -16.29 15.53
C GLY A 628 -14.39 -15.84 14.51
N PRO A 629 -15.59 -15.48 14.98
CA PRO A 629 -16.63 -14.92 14.12
C PRO A 629 -16.32 -13.45 13.82
N ARG A 630 -16.16 -13.10 12.56
CA ARG A 630 -16.12 -11.70 12.14
C ARG A 630 -17.53 -11.25 11.74
N ILE A 631 -17.97 -10.10 12.27
CA ILE A 631 -19.29 -9.54 11.91
C ILE A 631 -19.28 -9.21 10.40
N GLY A 632 -20.32 -9.67 9.69
CA GLY A 632 -20.53 -9.37 8.27
C GLY A 632 -19.83 -10.32 7.29
N THR A 633 -19.18 -11.39 7.75
CA THR A 633 -18.61 -12.43 6.89
C THR A 633 -19.15 -13.80 7.30
N ASN A 634 -19.60 -14.61 6.34
CA ASN A 634 -20.13 -15.95 6.61
C ASN A 634 -18.99 -16.99 6.58
N GLY A 635 -18.62 -17.54 5.48
CA GLY A 635 -17.65 -18.63 5.39
C GLY A 635 -18.11 -19.93 6.05
N THR A 636 -17.44 -21.02 5.78
CA THR A 636 -17.73 -22.32 6.37
C THR A 636 -17.20 -22.41 7.79
N PRO A 637 -18.02 -22.78 8.81
CA PRO A 637 -17.54 -22.98 10.18
C PRO A 637 -16.47 -24.06 10.26
N VAL A 638 -15.40 -23.78 10.98
CA VAL A 638 -14.30 -24.72 11.29
C VAL A 638 -14.00 -24.68 12.77
N THR A 639 -13.42 -25.76 13.30
CA THR A 639 -12.97 -25.82 14.70
C THR A 639 -11.53 -26.31 14.71
N ILE A 640 -10.63 -25.54 15.34
CA ILE A 640 -9.24 -25.88 15.55
C ILE A 640 -8.96 -25.80 17.06
N ASN A 641 -8.43 -26.86 17.64
CA ASN A 641 -8.16 -26.95 19.08
C ASN A 641 -9.36 -26.60 19.97
N GLY A 642 -10.58 -26.96 19.52
CA GLY A 642 -11.83 -26.66 20.24
C GLY A 642 -12.32 -25.22 20.11
N LYS A 643 -11.64 -24.38 19.38
CA LYS A 643 -11.99 -22.95 19.14
C LYS A 643 -12.65 -22.80 17.77
N ALA A 644 -13.62 -21.90 17.67
CA ALA A 644 -14.39 -21.68 16.45
C ALA A 644 -13.67 -20.71 15.50
N GLY A 645 -13.74 -21.00 14.21
CA GLY A 645 -13.24 -20.17 13.12
C GLY A 645 -14.12 -20.27 11.88
N ARG A 646 -13.67 -19.66 10.80
CA ARG A 646 -14.32 -19.66 9.48
C ARG A 646 -13.29 -19.93 8.39
N LYS A 647 -13.63 -20.86 7.48
CA LYS A 647 -12.89 -21.10 6.24
C LYS A 647 -13.60 -20.43 5.08
N TYR A 648 -12.84 -19.76 4.23
CA TYR A 648 -13.27 -19.10 3.01
C TYR A 648 -12.67 -19.83 1.80
N ASP A 649 -13.43 -19.90 0.71
CA ASP A 649 -13.08 -20.65 -0.47
C ASP A 649 -11.98 -19.99 -1.31
N ALA A 650 -11.26 -20.81 -2.06
CA ALA A 650 -10.33 -20.36 -3.08
C ALA A 650 -11.06 -19.90 -4.34
N TYR A 651 -10.43 -19.00 -5.11
CA TYR A 651 -10.95 -18.56 -6.39
C TYR A 651 -9.84 -18.33 -7.43
N THR A 652 -10.24 -18.41 -8.70
CA THR A 652 -9.36 -18.13 -9.84
C THR A 652 -10.01 -17.12 -10.75
N THR A 653 -9.22 -16.16 -11.24
CA THR A 653 -9.64 -15.18 -12.23
C THR A 653 -8.69 -15.17 -13.42
N LEU A 654 -9.23 -14.90 -14.59
CA LEU A 654 -8.48 -14.65 -15.82
C LEU A 654 -8.73 -13.22 -16.25
N ASP A 655 -7.66 -12.48 -16.48
CA ASP A 655 -7.67 -11.13 -17.02
C ASP A 655 -6.97 -11.14 -18.39
N ILE A 656 -7.49 -10.43 -19.37
CA ILE A 656 -6.89 -10.28 -20.71
C ILE A 656 -6.93 -8.83 -21.13
N GLY A 657 -5.93 -8.39 -21.87
CA GLY A 657 -5.91 -7.03 -22.36
C GLY A 657 -4.96 -6.82 -23.54
N ALA A 658 -5.01 -5.61 -24.07
CA ALA A 658 -4.15 -5.19 -25.16
C ALA A 658 -3.84 -3.69 -25.06
N LYS A 659 -2.66 -3.31 -25.54
CA LYS A 659 -2.19 -1.95 -25.74
C LYS A 659 -1.98 -1.74 -27.24
N TYR A 660 -2.47 -0.63 -27.78
CA TYR A 660 -2.29 -0.26 -29.17
C TYR A 660 -1.75 1.17 -29.29
N ALA A 661 -0.55 1.32 -29.82
CA ALA A 661 0.04 2.60 -30.16
C ALA A 661 -0.61 3.11 -31.47
N VAL A 662 -1.65 3.94 -31.32
CA VAL A 662 -2.41 4.52 -32.47
C VAL A 662 -1.57 5.52 -33.22
N ALA A 663 -0.72 6.25 -32.52
CA ALA A 663 0.25 7.21 -33.04
C ALA A 663 1.46 7.23 -32.10
N GLU A 664 2.56 7.85 -32.49
CA GLU A 664 3.78 7.96 -31.70
C GLU A 664 3.54 8.52 -30.28
N ASN A 665 2.52 9.35 -30.15
CA ASN A 665 2.19 10.03 -28.89
C ASN A 665 0.81 9.66 -28.34
N VAL A 666 0.13 8.63 -28.87
CA VAL A 666 -1.21 8.20 -28.42
C VAL A 666 -1.27 6.70 -28.26
N ASP A 667 -1.47 6.24 -27.04
CA ASP A 667 -1.71 4.85 -26.69
C ASP A 667 -3.19 4.64 -26.32
N LEU A 668 -3.77 3.55 -26.84
CA LEU A 668 -5.04 3.01 -26.39
C LEU A 668 -4.80 1.69 -25.67
N ASN A 669 -5.43 1.50 -24.50
CA ASN A 669 -5.44 0.23 -23.80
C ASN A 669 -6.88 -0.24 -23.61
N ALA A 670 -7.09 -1.54 -23.66
CA ALA A 670 -8.36 -2.17 -23.33
C ALA A 670 -8.11 -3.48 -22.59
N ALA A 671 -8.98 -3.81 -21.62
CA ALA A 671 -8.90 -5.07 -20.90
C ALA A 671 -10.28 -5.59 -20.50
N ILE A 672 -10.36 -6.91 -20.35
CA ILE A 672 -11.48 -7.61 -19.73
C ILE A 672 -10.91 -8.28 -18.47
N TYR A 673 -11.32 -7.80 -17.31
CA TYR A 673 -10.97 -8.40 -16.03
C TYR A 673 -12.01 -9.41 -15.60
N ASN A 674 -11.57 -10.46 -14.91
CA ASN A 674 -12.40 -11.56 -14.44
C ASN A 674 -13.23 -12.16 -15.59
N VAL A 675 -12.54 -12.62 -16.66
CA VAL A 675 -13.16 -13.20 -17.87
C VAL A 675 -14.10 -14.36 -17.55
N PHE A 676 -13.81 -15.12 -16.49
CA PHE A 676 -14.67 -16.23 -16.04
C PHE A 676 -15.93 -15.76 -15.33
N ASP A 677 -16.05 -14.46 -15.04
CA ASP A 677 -17.18 -13.85 -14.33
C ASP A 677 -17.41 -14.51 -12.94
N LYS A 678 -16.30 -14.87 -12.25
CA LYS A 678 -16.37 -15.47 -10.94
C LYS A 678 -16.99 -14.48 -9.95
N ASP A 679 -18.09 -14.87 -9.34
CA ASP A 679 -18.71 -14.09 -8.26
C ASP A 679 -17.92 -14.35 -6.97
N VAL A 680 -17.35 -13.28 -6.40
CA VAL A 680 -16.55 -13.32 -5.17
C VAL A 680 -17.18 -12.36 -4.17
N GLY A 681 -17.89 -12.90 -3.23
CA GLY A 681 -18.62 -12.16 -2.20
C GLY A 681 -18.28 -12.60 -0.77
N THR A 682 -18.79 -11.90 0.21
CA THR A 682 -18.47 -12.14 1.64
C THR A 682 -19.04 -13.44 2.20
N ASP A 683 -19.94 -14.12 1.50
CA ASP A 683 -20.56 -15.35 1.98
C ASP A 683 -19.56 -16.52 2.00
N ASP A 684 -18.87 -16.74 0.87
CA ASP A 684 -17.92 -17.84 0.68
C ASP A 684 -16.47 -17.37 0.67
N PHE A 685 -16.23 -16.06 0.54
CA PHE A 685 -14.91 -15.46 0.41
C PHE A 685 -14.73 -14.33 1.44
N ASN A 686 -13.51 -14.12 1.89
CA ASN A 686 -13.19 -13.06 2.87
C ASN A 686 -13.02 -11.66 2.21
N THR A 687 -13.49 -11.51 1.01
CA THR A 687 -13.38 -10.29 0.19
C THR A 687 -14.60 -10.13 -0.71
N VAL A 688 -14.78 -8.92 -1.23
CA VAL A 688 -15.71 -8.64 -2.34
C VAL A 688 -14.88 -8.20 -3.53
N MET A 689 -15.04 -8.87 -4.65
CA MET A 689 -14.40 -8.51 -5.91
C MET A 689 -15.45 -8.30 -7.00
N GLU A 690 -15.21 -7.30 -7.84
CA GLU A 690 -16.05 -7.00 -8.99
C GLU A 690 -16.12 -8.21 -9.94
N GLY A 691 -17.31 -8.47 -10.51
CA GLY A 691 -17.51 -9.45 -11.56
C GLY A 691 -16.73 -9.11 -12.83
N ARG A 692 -17.13 -9.71 -13.98
CA ARG A 692 -16.52 -9.35 -15.26
C ARG A 692 -16.70 -7.87 -15.54
N ARG A 693 -15.60 -7.19 -15.90
CA ARG A 693 -15.62 -5.76 -16.22
C ARG A 693 -14.75 -5.44 -17.43
N PHE A 694 -15.15 -4.39 -18.14
CA PHE A 694 -14.48 -3.91 -19.33
C PHE A 694 -13.81 -2.58 -19.01
N TRP A 695 -12.53 -2.48 -19.26
CA TRP A 695 -11.72 -1.28 -19.06
C TRP A 695 -11.17 -0.78 -20.39
N ILE A 696 -11.15 0.52 -20.54
CA ILE A 696 -10.53 1.20 -21.67
C ILE A 696 -9.79 2.44 -21.17
N SER A 697 -8.61 2.71 -21.71
CA SER A 697 -7.90 3.97 -21.47
C SER A 697 -7.28 4.52 -22.74
N MET A 698 -7.10 5.84 -22.76
CA MET A 698 -6.35 6.56 -23.76
C MET A 698 -5.34 7.47 -23.09
N THR A 699 -4.09 7.36 -23.49
CA THR A 699 -2.98 8.22 -23.02
C THR A 699 -2.46 9.03 -24.21
N ALA A 700 -2.51 10.36 -24.09
CA ALA A 700 -1.84 11.28 -25.01
C ALA A 700 -0.56 11.81 -24.34
N LYS A 701 0.56 11.74 -25.06
CA LYS A 701 1.89 12.20 -24.63
C LYS A 701 2.33 13.41 -25.44
N PHE A 702 3.10 14.32 -24.87
CA PHE A 702 3.64 15.51 -25.54
C PHE A 702 5.04 15.86 -25.07
#